data_21ea7632900076532ff2fb91b27a2cf4
#
_entry.id   21ea7632900076532ff2fb91b27a2cf4
#
_cell.length_a   1.000
_cell.length_b   1.000
_cell.length_c   1.000
_cell.angle_alpha   90.00
_cell.angle_beta   90.00
_cell.angle_gamma   90.00
#
_symmetry.space_group_name_H-M   'P 1'
#
loop_
_entity.id
_entity.type
_entity.pdbx_description
1 polymer ?
#
loop_
_entity_poly.entity_id
_entity_poly.type
_entity_poly.pdbx_seq_one_letter_code
_entity_poly.pdbx_strand_id
1 'polypeptide(L)'
;MNATRAIKTVLLFAFLANMSALAQEPATVIDRIVQQIRLFPQEKTYMHTDASDYAPGDRIWVKVYIVNALTHEPTEESHYVYVELTDDEGLTVNRVKLMNREGIYAGFVDIPTTAVSGKYHLRAYTEMMTELKGYEDMKSIYVTGKTKADKKGKAGGSPSANKHIPQKIHYERQGENIKIRIDRSLHHKEFYLLAHCRGYPFLTRKMNSSQTIVLHRDSLPAGVVSLLLFDTKWNLLAQRQLFSKNDAERCQLTLSTDKDYYRTTEQVRLKLEAPQLREGERADLSISVTGPITTKGHRPSSILAHLLLASDVKNGIVRPEWHYDHPEATDTLIANQAWERYDIGEVAKGKLRQPTLTPESSQTLSGKVRTLIFKKPVKKAVVTLISPQTGRFAITNTDEHGLFTFTGIDSPENTTFVLKAETEKGNERIELQVKDQVFPEFPATAHKDDEPYKAHEHEDISLDSLMMLYNDGIFLESVEVKGILRNSASEGDAYARASDFSFGLHQIEEFGVTCLHELLRRIPGIFQHDGQFYLRASTSIYGDNPIVFAIDGVLMDADYDLDNIQMQDVARVDVFKTGSTVLWGARGGSGVVSITTKNGVYATEQVEKVNQKKVTPLGFQRDMPFHHPSGMRKTLYWNPNITSDTLEFVASEIPGECRIIVEGVTSEGRLIHEEHLVKVGSTLPE
;
A
#
# COMPACT_ATOMS: atom_id res chain seq x y z
N MET A 1 12.81 26.42 4.22
CA MET A 1 11.52 25.75 4.03
C MET A 1 10.34 26.72 3.75
N ASN A 2 10.48 28.02 3.71
CA ASN A 2 9.35 28.96 3.59
C ASN A 2 9.33 29.86 2.35
N ALA A 3 10.39 29.92 1.55
CA ALA A 3 10.47 30.82 0.40
C ALA A 3 9.82 30.24 -0.87
N THR A 4 10.00 28.96 -1.13
CA THR A 4 9.48 28.29 -2.35
C THR A 4 7.97 28.06 -2.29
N ARG A 5 7.43 27.79 -1.10
CA ARG A 5 5.96 27.76 -0.88
C ARG A 5 5.34 29.15 -1.11
N ALA A 6 6.04 30.20 -0.69
CA ALA A 6 5.59 31.57 -0.91
C ALA A 6 5.55 31.94 -2.39
N ILE A 7 6.48 31.45 -3.22
CA ILE A 7 6.55 31.77 -4.65
C ILE A 7 5.45 31.06 -5.45
N LYS A 8 5.16 29.77 -5.16
CA LYS A 8 4.01 29.08 -5.79
C LYS A 8 2.68 29.70 -5.35
N THR A 9 2.56 30.08 -4.09
CA THR A 9 1.40 30.83 -3.59
C THR A 9 1.31 32.21 -4.27
N VAL A 10 2.42 32.87 -4.51
CA VAL A 10 2.48 34.18 -5.19
C VAL A 10 2.20 34.04 -6.69
N LEU A 11 2.65 33.00 -7.37
CA LEU A 11 2.29 32.73 -8.77
C LEU A 11 0.81 32.34 -8.90
N LEU A 12 0.28 31.60 -7.94
CA LEU A 12 -1.17 31.33 -7.85
C LEU A 12 -1.96 32.62 -7.60
N PHE A 13 -1.45 33.51 -6.72
CA PHE A 13 -2.06 34.83 -6.47
C PHE A 13 -1.85 35.82 -7.61
N ALA A 14 -0.71 35.76 -8.34
CA ALA A 14 -0.47 36.63 -9.51
C ALA A 14 -1.37 36.25 -10.70
N PHE A 15 -1.70 34.95 -10.83
CA PHE A 15 -2.71 34.51 -11.80
C PHE A 15 -4.13 34.95 -11.41
N LEU A 16 -4.43 34.98 -10.10
CA LEU A 16 -5.70 35.53 -9.58
C LEU A 16 -5.78 37.06 -9.68
N ALA A 17 -4.66 37.79 -9.57
CA ALA A 17 -4.64 39.25 -9.64
C ALA A 17 -4.92 39.79 -11.05
N ASN A 18 -4.64 39.02 -12.10
CA ASN A 18 -5.01 39.41 -13.48
C ASN A 18 -6.50 39.18 -13.81
N MET A 19 -7.27 38.56 -12.89
CA MET A 19 -8.73 38.38 -13.06
C MET A 19 -9.59 39.50 -12.46
N SER A 20 -8.99 40.54 -11.87
CA SER A 20 -9.70 41.60 -11.12
C SER A 20 -10.58 42.55 -11.94
N ALA A 21 -10.81 42.30 -13.23
CA ALA A 21 -11.64 43.13 -14.08
C ALA A 21 -12.99 42.50 -14.47
N LEU A 22 -13.41 41.39 -13.90
CA LEU A 22 -14.64 40.68 -14.26
C LEU A 22 -15.57 40.52 -13.06
N ALA A 23 -16.86 40.71 -13.31
CA ALA A 23 -17.98 40.69 -12.37
C ALA A 23 -17.82 39.81 -11.12
N GLN A 24 -18.26 40.33 -9.97
CA GLN A 24 -18.19 39.68 -8.63
C GLN A 24 -18.69 38.25 -8.57
N GLU A 25 -19.65 37.81 -9.42
CA GLU A 25 -20.23 36.46 -9.41
C GLU A 25 -19.28 35.35 -9.84
N PRO A 26 -18.48 35.45 -10.93
CA PRO A 26 -17.52 34.37 -11.27
C PRO A 26 -16.43 34.18 -10.24
N ALA A 27 -15.94 35.21 -9.60
CA ALA A 27 -14.95 35.14 -8.54
C ALA A 27 -15.49 34.35 -7.34
N THR A 28 -16.73 34.60 -6.93
CA THR A 28 -17.38 33.86 -5.82
C THR A 28 -17.52 32.37 -6.10
N VAL A 29 -17.80 31.98 -7.34
CA VAL A 29 -17.90 30.55 -7.72
C VAL A 29 -16.54 29.89 -7.72
N ILE A 30 -15.50 30.54 -8.24
CA ILE A 30 -14.13 30.03 -8.17
C ILE A 30 -13.70 29.84 -6.70
N ASP A 31 -13.97 30.82 -5.84
CA ASP A 31 -13.66 30.76 -4.42
C ASP A 31 -14.35 29.54 -3.75
N ARG A 32 -15.60 29.25 -4.08
CA ARG A 32 -16.33 28.07 -3.58
C ARG A 32 -15.70 26.77 -4.06
N ILE A 33 -15.28 26.68 -5.33
CA ILE A 33 -14.60 25.49 -5.87
C ILE A 33 -13.25 25.31 -5.17
N VAL A 34 -12.47 26.37 -4.99
CA VAL A 34 -11.20 26.33 -4.25
C VAL A 34 -11.44 25.94 -2.79
N GLN A 35 -12.49 26.47 -2.16
CA GLN A 35 -12.88 26.07 -0.80
C GLN A 35 -13.24 24.57 -0.73
N GLN A 36 -13.98 24.04 -1.71
CA GLN A 36 -14.30 22.62 -1.79
C GLN A 36 -13.03 21.75 -1.87
N ILE A 37 -12.06 22.13 -2.69
CA ILE A 37 -10.78 21.41 -2.82
C ILE A 37 -10.03 21.40 -1.49
N ARG A 38 -9.98 22.54 -0.78
CA ARG A 38 -9.31 22.63 0.53
C ARG A 38 -10.03 21.85 1.63
N LEU A 39 -11.35 21.83 1.56
CA LEU A 39 -12.18 21.12 2.53
C LEU A 39 -12.08 19.61 2.39
N PHE A 40 -11.86 19.14 1.18
CA PHE A 40 -11.78 17.75 0.83
C PHE A 40 -10.54 17.46 -0.03
N PRO A 41 -9.33 17.52 0.55
CA PRO A 41 -8.12 17.13 -0.15
C PRO A 41 -8.21 15.67 -0.56
N GLN A 42 -7.72 15.37 -1.75
CA GLN A 42 -7.81 14.04 -2.33
C GLN A 42 -6.43 13.54 -2.70
N GLU A 43 -6.23 12.25 -2.54
CA GLU A 43 -5.02 11.54 -2.91
C GLU A 43 -5.30 10.66 -4.14
N LYS A 44 -4.27 10.41 -4.94
CA LYS A 44 -4.24 9.39 -5.99
C LYS A 44 -3.14 8.40 -5.66
N THR A 45 -3.36 7.13 -5.98
CA THR A 45 -2.30 6.13 -5.93
C THR A 45 -1.86 5.75 -7.34
N TYR A 46 -0.59 5.37 -7.46
CA TYR A 46 -0.02 4.68 -8.61
C TYR A 46 0.91 3.58 -8.12
N MET A 47 0.81 2.36 -8.66
CA MET A 47 1.70 1.24 -8.36
C MET A 47 2.73 1.05 -9.47
N HIS A 48 4.00 0.95 -9.10
CA HIS A 48 5.00 0.32 -9.92
C HIS A 48 5.19 -1.11 -9.44
N THR A 49 5.12 -2.09 -10.34
CA THR A 49 5.32 -3.52 -10.07
C THR A 49 6.59 -4.00 -10.76
N ASP A 50 7.23 -4.99 -10.20
CA ASP A 50 8.47 -5.54 -10.76
C ASP A 50 8.26 -6.25 -12.11
N ALA A 51 7.06 -6.79 -12.36
CA ALA A 51 6.66 -7.43 -13.61
C ALA A 51 5.14 -7.31 -13.85
N SER A 52 4.65 -7.86 -14.96
CA SER A 52 3.21 -7.98 -15.28
C SER A 52 2.72 -9.42 -15.33
N ASP A 53 3.64 -10.38 -15.44
CA ASP A 53 3.36 -11.80 -15.63
C ASP A 53 4.07 -12.61 -14.55
N TYR A 54 3.31 -13.50 -13.91
CA TYR A 54 3.77 -14.26 -12.75
C TYR A 54 3.37 -15.73 -12.88
N ALA A 55 3.97 -16.58 -12.03
CA ALA A 55 3.56 -17.97 -11.83
C ALA A 55 2.86 -18.13 -10.46
N PRO A 56 2.06 -19.20 -10.27
CA PRO A 56 1.58 -19.56 -8.93
C PRO A 56 2.74 -19.77 -7.97
N GLY A 57 2.68 -19.11 -6.82
CA GLY A 57 3.76 -19.10 -5.82
C GLY A 57 4.75 -17.96 -5.98
N ASP A 58 4.69 -17.18 -7.06
CA ASP A 58 5.52 -15.98 -7.22
C ASP A 58 5.09 -14.86 -6.25
N ARG A 59 5.98 -13.90 -6.11
CA ARG A 59 5.81 -12.68 -5.34
C ARG A 59 5.79 -11.48 -6.27
N ILE A 60 4.77 -10.64 -6.10
CA ILE A 60 4.65 -9.37 -6.80
C ILE A 60 5.31 -8.31 -5.92
N TRP A 61 6.42 -7.75 -6.34
CA TRP A 61 7.04 -6.61 -5.66
C TRP A 61 6.38 -5.32 -6.12
N VAL A 62 6.06 -4.44 -5.18
CA VAL A 62 5.34 -3.21 -5.46
C VAL A 62 5.96 -2.02 -4.76
N LYS A 63 5.91 -0.87 -5.43
CA LYS A 63 6.00 0.44 -4.83
C LYS A 63 4.75 1.22 -5.15
N VAL A 64 4.13 1.83 -4.15
CA VAL A 64 2.97 2.70 -4.34
C VAL A 64 3.39 4.15 -4.17
N TYR A 65 3.12 4.97 -5.16
CA TYR A 65 3.22 6.42 -5.08
C TYR A 65 1.87 6.97 -4.64
N ILE A 66 1.87 7.76 -3.57
CA ILE A 66 0.69 8.49 -3.12
C ILE A 66 0.94 9.97 -3.38
N VAL A 67 0.08 10.56 -4.20
CA VAL A 67 0.23 11.95 -4.62
C VAL A 67 -1.06 12.74 -4.37
N ASN A 68 -0.91 14.03 -4.15
CA ASN A 68 -2.05 14.94 -4.15
C ASN A 68 -2.74 14.89 -5.51
N ALA A 69 -4.05 14.67 -5.54
CA ALA A 69 -4.80 14.46 -6.77
C ALA A 69 -4.80 15.67 -7.71
N LEU A 70 -4.53 16.87 -7.18
CA LEU A 70 -4.50 18.11 -7.94
C LEU A 70 -3.12 18.43 -8.50
N THR A 71 -2.08 18.38 -7.64
CA THR A 71 -0.73 18.86 -7.96
C THR A 71 0.23 17.75 -8.32
N HIS A 72 -0.13 16.50 -8.08
CA HIS A 72 0.71 15.32 -8.14
C HIS A 72 1.95 15.37 -7.22
N GLU A 73 2.06 16.37 -6.33
CA GLU A 73 3.10 16.40 -5.31
C GLU A 73 2.95 15.18 -4.38
N PRO A 74 4.04 14.50 -3.99
CA PRO A 74 3.98 13.44 -3.01
C PRO A 74 3.28 13.90 -1.73
N THR A 75 2.42 13.06 -1.16
CA THR A 75 1.71 13.34 0.09
C THR A 75 1.93 12.22 1.09
N GLU A 76 1.99 12.59 2.37
CA GLU A 76 2.15 11.66 3.48
C GLU A 76 0.96 11.76 4.46
N GLU A 77 -0.18 12.31 4.00
CA GLU A 77 -1.37 12.46 4.85
C GLU A 77 -1.91 11.08 5.27
N SER A 78 -1.99 10.13 4.34
CA SER A 78 -2.28 8.74 4.65
C SER A 78 -1.00 7.99 4.97
N HIS A 79 -0.84 7.57 6.24
CA HIS A 79 0.36 6.83 6.69
C HIS A 79 0.42 5.40 6.15
N TYR A 80 -0.72 4.87 5.69
CA TYR A 80 -0.84 3.52 5.15
C TYR A 80 -1.50 3.49 3.78
N VAL A 81 -1.09 2.50 3.01
CA VAL A 81 -1.74 2.10 1.76
C VAL A 81 -2.05 0.61 1.80
N TYR A 82 -3.18 0.24 1.26
CA TYR A 82 -3.63 -1.14 1.15
C TYR A 82 -3.43 -1.63 -0.27
N VAL A 83 -2.83 -2.80 -0.41
CA VAL A 83 -2.68 -3.46 -1.71
C VAL A 83 -3.43 -4.79 -1.67
N GLU A 84 -4.34 -4.95 -2.61
CA GLU A 84 -5.24 -6.10 -2.70
C GLU A 84 -5.08 -6.81 -4.04
N LEU A 85 -4.89 -8.11 -4.00
CA LEU A 85 -4.91 -8.99 -5.15
C LEU A 85 -6.28 -9.69 -5.21
N THR A 86 -6.99 -9.53 -6.33
CA THR A 86 -8.26 -10.21 -6.59
C THR A 86 -8.16 -11.05 -7.86
N ASP A 87 -8.97 -12.10 -7.95
CA ASP A 87 -9.17 -12.82 -9.20
C ASP A 87 -10.10 -12.03 -10.16
N ASP A 88 -10.31 -12.58 -11.36
CA ASP A 88 -11.16 -11.97 -12.39
C ASP A 88 -12.65 -11.92 -12.00
N GLU A 89 -13.05 -12.71 -11.00
CA GLU A 89 -14.41 -12.71 -10.43
C GLU A 89 -14.55 -11.66 -9.30
N GLY A 90 -13.44 -11.00 -8.92
CA GLY A 90 -13.38 -9.99 -7.87
C GLY A 90 -13.26 -10.57 -6.45
N LEU A 91 -12.94 -11.86 -6.32
CA LEU A 91 -12.68 -12.47 -5.03
C LEU A 91 -11.27 -12.13 -4.57
N THR A 92 -11.14 -11.71 -3.34
CA THR A 92 -9.84 -11.40 -2.75
C THR A 92 -8.99 -12.66 -2.59
N VAL A 93 -7.79 -12.62 -3.16
CA VAL A 93 -6.79 -13.69 -3.09
C VAL A 93 -5.77 -13.39 -1.99
N ASN A 94 -5.30 -12.15 -1.91
CA ASN A 94 -4.36 -11.71 -0.87
C ASN A 94 -4.49 -10.20 -0.63
N ARG A 95 -4.09 -9.75 0.56
CA ARG A 95 -4.09 -8.33 0.96
C ARG A 95 -2.90 -8.02 1.84
N VAL A 96 -2.33 -6.84 1.66
CA VAL A 96 -1.27 -6.33 2.52
C VAL A 96 -1.51 -4.87 2.87
N LYS A 97 -1.02 -4.48 4.04
CA LYS A 97 -1.00 -3.09 4.52
C LYS A 97 0.44 -2.61 4.50
N LEU A 98 0.75 -1.61 3.68
CA LEU A 98 2.08 -1.00 3.59
C LEU A 98 2.10 0.29 4.40
N MET A 99 3.19 0.52 5.12
CA MET A 99 3.38 1.70 5.94
C MET A 99 4.32 2.68 5.23
N ASN A 100 4.04 3.98 5.38
CA ASN A 100 4.96 5.03 5.00
C ASN A 100 6.28 4.90 5.77
N ARG A 101 7.38 4.85 5.03
CA ARG A 101 8.73 4.92 5.58
C ARG A 101 9.52 5.97 4.82
N GLU A 102 9.65 7.14 5.43
CA GLU A 102 10.35 8.28 4.83
C GLU A 102 9.81 8.67 3.44
N GLY A 103 8.48 8.61 3.26
CA GLY A 103 7.79 8.91 2.00
C GLY A 103 7.62 7.70 1.06
N ILE A 104 8.13 6.52 1.43
CA ILE A 104 8.13 5.33 0.57
C ILE A 104 7.12 4.31 1.09
N TYR A 105 6.25 3.82 0.18
CA TYR A 105 5.33 2.73 0.41
C TYR A 105 5.73 1.56 -0.49
N ALA A 106 6.55 0.67 0.02
CA ALA A 106 7.04 -0.49 -0.73
C ALA A 106 6.79 -1.79 0.02
N GLY A 107 6.62 -2.87 -0.72
CA GLY A 107 6.41 -4.20 -0.17
C GLY A 107 6.14 -5.23 -1.27
N PHE A 108 5.36 -6.25 -0.93
CA PHE A 108 5.07 -7.33 -1.85
C PHE A 108 3.71 -7.98 -1.58
N VAL A 109 3.17 -8.66 -2.59
CA VAL A 109 1.97 -9.48 -2.48
C VAL A 109 2.29 -10.88 -2.98
N ASP A 110 2.11 -11.89 -2.14
CA ASP A 110 2.36 -13.29 -2.53
C ASP A 110 1.17 -13.84 -3.32
N ILE A 111 1.45 -14.51 -4.43
CA ILE A 111 0.48 -15.27 -5.21
C ILE A 111 0.45 -16.68 -4.63
N PRO A 112 -0.72 -17.20 -4.20
CA PRO A 112 -0.79 -18.56 -3.68
C PRO A 112 -0.29 -19.60 -4.69
N THR A 113 0.38 -20.65 -4.21
CA THR A 113 0.79 -21.78 -5.05
C THR A 113 -0.40 -22.53 -5.68
N THR A 114 -1.58 -22.33 -5.12
CA THR A 114 -2.85 -22.89 -5.61
C THR A 114 -3.55 -21.98 -6.63
N ALA A 115 -2.98 -20.79 -6.94
CA ALA A 115 -3.56 -19.88 -7.91
C ALA A 115 -3.69 -20.54 -9.28
N VAL A 116 -4.81 -20.32 -9.95
CA VAL A 116 -5.07 -20.86 -11.28
C VAL A 116 -4.57 -19.88 -12.35
N SER A 117 -4.22 -20.41 -13.53
CA SER A 117 -3.86 -19.55 -14.65
C SER A 117 -5.03 -18.64 -15.01
N GLY A 118 -4.74 -17.36 -15.21
CA GLY A 118 -5.77 -16.39 -15.56
C GLY A 118 -5.32 -14.96 -15.30
N LYS A 119 -6.27 -14.08 -15.48
CA LYS A 119 -6.13 -12.66 -15.19
C LYS A 119 -6.49 -12.40 -13.73
N TYR A 120 -5.70 -11.57 -13.09
CA TYR A 120 -5.87 -11.08 -11.74
C TYR A 120 -5.80 -9.55 -11.73
N HIS A 121 -6.33 -8.95 -10.69
CA HIS A 121 -6.30 -7.50 -10.51
C HIS A 121 -5.58 -7.14 -9.22
N LEU A 122 -4.59 -6.27 -9.33
CA LEU A 122 -3.86 -5.71 -8.21
C LEU A 122 -4.33 -4.27 -8.00
N ARG A 123 -4.86 -3.96 -6.82
CA ARG A 123 -5.40 -2.64 -6.47
C ARG A 123 -4.60 -2.03 -5.33
N ALA A 124 -4.26 -0.72 -5.44
CA ALA A 124 -3.70 0.06 -4.35
C ALA A 124 -4.63 1.22 -3.98
N TYR A 125 -4.94 1.38 -2.69
CA TYR A 125 -5.84 2.41 -2.20
C TYR A 125 -5.53 2.82 -0.75
N THR A 126 -5.89 4.05 -0.38
CA THR A 126 -5.92 4.51 1.01
C THR A 126 -7.34 4.38 1.58
N GLU A 127 -7.49 4.40 2.91
CA GLU A 127 -8.81 4.35 3.53
C GLU A 127 -9.74 5.46 3.02
N MET A 128 -9.22 6.66 2.80
CA MET A 128 -9.98 7.79 2.24
C MET A 128 -10.58 7.50 0.86
N MET A 129 -9.91 6.72 0.02
CA MET A 129 -10.39 6.41 -1.33
C MET A 129 -11.63 5.52 -1.33
N THR A 130 -11.94 4.85 -0.22
CA THR A 130 -13.18 4.08 -0.09
C THR A 130 -14.44 4.95 -0.11
N GLU A 131 -14.31 6.23 0.30
CA GLU A 131 -15.37 7.23 0.22
C GLU A 131 -15.55 7.80 -1.20
N LEU A 132 -14.43 8.00 -1.92
CA LEU A 132 -14.40 8.52 -3.29
C LEU A 132 -13.61 7.59 -4.20
N LYS A 133 -14.31 6.75 -4.92
CA LYS A 133 -13.73 5.78 -5.85
C LYS A 133 -13.12 6.46 -7.08
N GLY A 134 -12.14 5.75 -7.70
CA GLY A 134 -11.55 6.09 -9.00
C GLY A 134 -10.24 6.86 -8.91
N TYR A 135 -9.67 7.02 -7.71
CA TYR A 135 -8.30 7.51 -7.52
C TYR A 135 -7.35 6.41 -7.05
N GLU A 136 -7.90 5.23 -6.78
CA GLU A 136 -7.12 4.01 -6.61
C GLU A 136 -6.47 3.58 -7.92
N ASP A 137 -5.27 3.04 -7.86
CA ASP A 137 -4.68 2.35 -9.00
C ASP A 137 -5.12 0.89 -9.04
N MET A 138 -5.46 0.43 -10.23
CA MET A 138 -5.76 -0.96 -10.47
C MET A 138 -5.03 -1.44 -11.72
N LYS A 139 -4.21 -2.47 -11.55
CA LYS A 139 -3.44 -3.11 -12.62
C LYS A 139 -3.92 -4.54 -12.85
N SER A 140 -4.04 -4.89 -14.13
CA SER A 140 -4.19 -6.29 -14.52
C SER A 140 -2.83 -6.96 -14.51
N ILE A 141 -2.75 -8.12 -13.88
CA ILE A 141 -1.60 -9.02 -13.91
C ILE A 141 -2.03 -10.38 -14.44
N TYR A 142 -1.10 -11.14 -14.95
CA TYR A 142 -1.38 -12.44 -15.53
C TYR A 142 -0.62 -13.51 -14.76
N VAL A 143 -1.35 -14.55 -14.34
CA VAL A 143 -0.76 -15.73 -13.70
C VAL A 143 -0.79 -16.86 -14.70
N THR A 144 0.39 -17.42 -15.04
CA THR A 144 0.54 -18.51 -16.01
C THR A 144 1.03 -19.76 -15.28
N GLY A 145 0.27 -20.85 -15.32
CA GLY A 145 0.57 -22.12 -14.66
C GLY A 145 -0.28 -23.25 -15.26
N LYS A 146 -0.39 -24.38 -14.59
CA LYS A 146 -1.18 -25.52 -15.07
C LYS A 146 -2.64 -25.13 -15.31
N THR A 147 -3.11 -25.26 -16.57
CA THR A 147 -4.49 -24.97 -16.96
C THR A 147 -5.48 -25.96 -16.32
N LYS A 148 -6.55 -25.44 -15.69
CA LYS A 148 -7.80 -26.21 -15.54
C LYS A 148 -8.46 -26.32 -16.91
N ALA A 149 -8.91 -27.51 -17.29
CA ALA A 149 -9.64 -27.76 -18.54
C ALA A 149 -10.77 -26.72 -18.71
N ASP A 150 -10.81 -26.10 -19.88
CA ASP A 150 -11.69 -25.03 -20.29
C ASP A 150 -13.16 -25.27 -19.95
N LYS A 151 -13.69 -24.47 -19.02
CA LYS A 151 -15.11 -24.13 -19.08
C LYS A 151 -15.25 -22.99 -20.10
N LYS A 152 -15.78 -23.27 -21.28
CA LYS A 152 -16.15 -22.28 -22.29
C LYS A 152 -16.95 -21.15 -21.65
N GLY A 153 -16.29 -20.03 -21.37
CA GLY A 153 -16.94 -18.79 -20.98
C GLY A 153 -17.81 -18.31 -22.13
N LYS A 154 -19.08 -18.09 -21.88
CA LYS A 154 -19.98 -17.43 -22.82
C LYS A 154 -19.46 -16.02 -23.04
N ALA A 155 -19.10 -15.71 -24.29
CA ALA A 155 -18.84 -14.34 -24.72
C ALA A 155 -20.08 -13.49 -24.39
N GLY A 156 -19.93 -12.59 -23.42
CA GLY A 156 -20.99 -11.68 -22.99
C GLY A 156 -20.97 -10.40 -23.80
N GLY A 157 -22.06 -10.13 -24.48
CA GLY A 157 -22.63 -8.82 -24.75
C GLY A 157 -21.85 -7.84 -25.62
N SER A 158 -22.38 -7.62 -26.83
CA SER A 158 -22.04 -6.48 -27.69
C SER A 158 -22.07 -5.14 -26.95
N PRO A 159 -21.21 -4.19 -27.31
CA PRO A 159 -21.23 -2.87 -26.71
C PRO A 159 -22.58 -2.21 -26.92
N SER A 160 -23.21 -1.77 -25.84
CA SER A 160 -24.42 -0.99 -25.86
C SER A 160 -24.19 0.24 -26.76
N ALA A 161 -24.94 0.33 -27.84
CA ALA A 161 -24.92 1.48 -28.73
C ALA A 161 -25.10 2.76 -27.89
N ASN A 162 -24.08 3.60 -27.84
CA ASN A 162 -24.12 4.89 -27.20
C ASN A 162 -25.29 5.70 -27.76
N LYS A 163 -26.31 5.95 -26.95
CA LYS A 163 -27.35 6.93 -27.29
C LYS A 163 -26.63 8.26 -27.54
N HIS A 164 -26.75 8.75 -28.76
CA HIS A 164 -26.16 10.02 -29.17
C HIS A 164 -26.80 11.15 -28.33
N ILE A 165 -26.12 11.53 -27.25
CA ILE A 165 -26.51 12.70 -26.44
C ILE A 165 -26.13 13.92 -27.27
N PRO A 166 -27.07 14.85 -27.59
CA PRO A 166 -26.72 16.07 -28.34
C PRO A 166 -25.65 16.84 -27.62
N GLN A 167 -24.47 16.96 -28.25
CA GLN A 167 -23.35 17.69 -27.66
C GLN A 167 -23.60 19.20 -27.76
N LYS A 168 -23.74 19.87 -26.64
CA LYS A 168 -23.96 21.33 -26.57
C LYS A 168 -22.67 22.13 -26.57
N ILE A 169 -21.53 21.52 -26.32
CA ILE A 169 -20.20 22.09 -26.39
C ILE A 169 -19.46 21.39 -27.53
N HIS A 170 -18.97 22.13 -28.51
CA HIS A 170 -18.17 21.62 -29.61
C HIS A 170 -16.75 22.16 -29.49
N TYR A 171 -15.76 21.34 -29.70
CA TYR A 171 -14.39 21.77 -29.86
C TYR A 171 -13.75 21.10 -31.07
N GLU A 172 -12.75 21.75 -31.63
CA GLU A 172 -12.00 21.32 -32.80
C GLU A 172 -10.52 21.65 -32.58
N ARG A 173 -9.65 20.65 -32.79
CA ARG A 173 -8.21 20.86 -32.77
C ARG A 173 -7.75 21.36 -34.13
N GLN A 174 -7.06 22.49 -34.15
CA GLN A 174 -6.51 23.10 -35.36
C GLN A 174 -5.03 23.47 -35.11
N GLY A 175 -4.13 22.54 -35.43
CA GLY A 175 -2.70 22.66 -35.07
C GLY A 175 -2.52 22.83 -33.57
N GLU A 176 -1.86 23.90 -33.15
CA GLU A 176 -1.60 24.19 -31.73
C GLU A 176 -2.80 24.84 -31.01
N ASN A 177 -3.93 25.04 -31.71
CA ASN A 177 -5.09 25.68 -31.13
C ASN A 177 -6.28 24.74 -30.97
N ILE A 178 -7.06 24.98 -29.93
CA ILE A 178 -8.34 24.31 -29.66
C ILE A 178 -9.43 25.37 -29.75
N LYS A 179 -10.32 25.22 -30.72
CA LYS A 179 -11.47 26.12 -30.90
C LYS A 179 -12.70 25.56 -30.23
N ILE A 180 -13.30 26.32 -29.31
CA ILE A 180 -14.49 25.90 -28.54
C ILE A 180 -15.67 26.75 -28.97
N ARG A 181 -16.79 26.10 -29.29
CA ARG A 181 -18.05 26.73 -29.70
C ARG A 181 -19.21 26.14 -28.93
N ILE A 182 -20.23 26.93 -28.67
CA ILE A 182 -21.47 26.50 -28.03
C ILE A 182 -22.53 26.26 -29.12
N ASP A 183 -23.31 25.19 -28.97
CA ASP A 183 -24.39 24.86 -29.89
C ASP A 183 -25.44 25.97 -29.91
N ARG A 184 -25.84 26.39 -31.14
CA ARG A 184 -26.81 27.46 -31.36
C ARG A 184 -28.23 27.12 -30.94
N SER A 185 -28.52 25.84 -30.68
CA SER A 185 -29.82 25.37 -30.17
C SER A 185 -30.10 25.82 -28.73
N LEU A 186 -29.09 26.27 -28.00
CA LEU A 186 -29.28 26.86 -26.70
C LEU A 186 -29.87 28.26 -26.80
N HIS A 187 -31.09 28.42 -26.37
CA HIS A 187 -31.85 29.69 -26.48
C HIS A 187 -31.41 30.77 -25.48
N HIS A 188 -30.36 30.55 -24.70
CA HIS A 188 -29.86 31.52 -23.74
C HIS A 188 -29.00 32.57 -24.44
N LYS A 189 -29.13 33.82 -24.04
CA LYS A 189 -28.35 34.95 -24.60
C LYS A 189 -26.91 34.98 -24.06
N GLU A 190 -26.72 34.53 -22.84
CA GLU A 190 -25.42 34.57 -22.13
C GLU A 190 -25.19 33.26 -21.34
N PHE A 191 -23.92 32.85 -21.29
CA PHE A 191 -23.44 31.67 -20.62
C PHE A 191 -22.14 31.97 -19.90
N TYR A 192 -21.80 31.13 -18.89
CA TYR A 192 -20.45 31.03 -18.35
C TYR A 192 -19.84 29.72 -18.81
N LEU A 193 -18.71 29.76 -19.51
CA LEU A 193 -17.86 28.62 -19.76
C LEU A 193 -16.79 28.60 -18.67
N LEU A 194 -16.75 27.48 -17.89
CA LEU A 194 -15.71 27.17 -16.92
C LEU A 194 -14.94 25.99 -17.44
N ALA A 195 -13.60 26.08 -17.44
CA ALA A 195 -12.74 24.95 -17.71
C ALA A 195 -11.91 24.63 -16.46
N HIS A 196 -11.84 23.36 -16.12
CA HIS A 196 -11.03 22.86 -15.00
C HIS A 196 -10.25 21.62 -15.39
N CYS A 197 -9.14 21.38 -14.68
CA CYS A 197 -8.41 20.14 -14.69
C CYS A 197 -8.35 19.61 -13.26
N ARG A 198 -8.68 18.34 -13.05
CA ARG A 198 -8.71 17.72 -11.71
C ARG A 198 -9.51 18.51 -10.65
N GLY A 199 -10.56 19.20 -11.08
CA GLY A 199 -11.41 20.05 -10.23
C GLY A 199 -10.92 21.49 -10.07
N TYR A 200 -9.68 21.82 -10.41
CA TYR A 200 -9.14 23.18 -10.30
C TYR A 200 -9.49 24.02 -11.53
N PRO A 201 -10.24 25.13 -11.38
CA PRO A 201 -10.64 25.99 -12.49
C PRO A 201 -9.47 26.84 -12.97
N PHE A 202 -9.16 26.80 -14.25
CA PHE A 202 -8.11 27.62 -14.87
C PHE A 202 -8.65 28.60 -15.89
N LEU A 203 -9.90 28.46 -16.32
CA LEU A 203 -10.57 29.39 -17.24
C LEU A 203 -12.02 29.59 -16.81
N THR A 204 -12.45 30.84 -16.73
CA THR A 204 -13.86 31.20 -16.64
C THR A 204 -14.13 32.36 -17.57
N ARG A 205 -15.09 32.21 -18.48
CA ARG A 205 -15.42 33.25 -19.47
C ARG A 205 -16.92 33.35 -19.70
N LYS A 206 -17.43 34.57 -19.62
CA LYS A 206 -18.79 34.90 -20.07
C LYS A 206 -18.81 34.95 -21.60
N MET A 207 -19.74 34.27 -22.23
CA MET A 207 -19.87 34.19 -23.67
C MET A 207 -21.31 34.01 -24.14
N ASN A 208 -21.53 34.10 -25.42
CA ASN A 208 -22.80 33.76 -26.07
C ASN A 208 -22.57 32.73 -27.18
N SER A 209 -23.65 32.21 -27.75
CA SER A 209 -23.61 31.14 -28.75
C SER A 209 -23.02 31.55 -30.11
N SER A 210 -22.75 32.82 -30.34
CA SER A 210 -22.09 33.31 -31.57
C SER A 210 -20.57 33.42 -31.44
N GLN A 211 -20.05 33.36 -30.22
CA GLN A 211 -18.63 33.52 -29.95
C GLN A 211 -17.88 32.18 -30.03
N THR A 212 -16.62 32.27 -30.44
CA THR A 212 -15.66 31.15 -30.42
C THR A 212 -14.53 31.51 -29.47
N ILE A 213 -14.20 30.58 -28.59
CA ILE A 213 -13.01 30.68 -27.76
C ILE A 213 -11.90 29.89 -28.43
N VAL A 214 -10.71 30.48 -28.51
CA VAL A 214 -9.49 29.81 -29.00
C VAL A 214 -8.52 29.75 -27.86
N LEU A 215 -8.09 28.53 -27.53
CA LEU A 215 -7.08 28.23 -26.52
C LEU A 215 -5.86 27.65 -27.20
N HIS A 216 -4.67 28.11 -26.83
CA HIS A 216 -3.44 27.47 -27.27
C HIS A 216 -3.21 26.18 -26.45
N ARG A 217 -2.73 25.12 -27.10
CA ARG A 217 -2.51 23.81 -26.46
C ARG A 217 -1.65 23.92 -25.19
N ASP A 218 -0.56 24.66 -25.25
CA ASP A 218 0.38 24.83 -24.14
C ASP A 218 -0.18 25.65 -22.97
N SER A 219 -1.33 26.32 -23.16
CA SER A 219 -2.04 27.01 -22.08
C SER A 219 -2.95 26.11 -21.27
N LEU A 220 -3.14 24.86 -21.71
CA LEU A 220 -3.94 23.89 -21.00
C LEU A 220 -3.07 23.11 -20.02
N PRO A 221 -3.54 22.83 -18.81
CA PRO A 221 -2.86 21.88 -17.91
C PRO A 221 -2.81 20.48 -18.54
N ALA A 222 -1.80 19.69 -18.20
CA ALA A 222 -1.74 18.30 -18.60
C ALA A 222 -2.85 17.48 -17.93
N GLY A 223 -3.46 16.55 -18.68
CA GLY A 223 -4.49 15.65 -18.15
C GLY A 223 -5.87 15.86 -18.75
N VAL A 224 -6.89 15.37 -18.07
CA VAL A 224 -8.29 15.48 -18.51
C VAL A 224 -8.84 16.86 -18.17
N VAL A 225 -9.13 17.63 -19.20
CA VAL A 225 -9.74 18.96 -19.10
C VAL A 225 -11.25 18.82 -19.27
N SER A 226 -11.99 19.31 -18.29
CA SER A 226 -13.45 19.37 -18.32
C SER A 226 -13.95 20.77 -18.66
N LEU A 227 -14.77 20.88 -19.69
CA LEU A 227 -15.45 22.08 -20.10
C LEU A 227 -16.88 22.04 -19.57
N LEU A 228 -17.25 23.00 -18.74
CA LEU A 228 -18.58 23.11 -18.11
C LEU A 228 -19.26 24.37 -18.60
N LEU A 229 -20.49 24.24 -19.09
CA LEU A 229 -21.32 25.34 -19.55
C LEU A 229 -22.43 25.62 -18.54
N PHE A 230 -22.49 26.81 -18.01
CA PHE A 230 -23.50 27.24 -17.05
C PHE A 230 -24.39 28.37 -17.64
N ASP A 231 -25.63 28.41 -17.19
CA ASP A 231 -26.47 29.63 -17.38
C ASP A 231 -26.04 30.76 -16.43
N THR A 232 -26.69 31.88 -16.51
CA THR A 232 -26.42 33.06 -15.67
C THR A 232 -26.79 32.85 -14.19
N LYS A 233 -27.50 31.77 -13.85
CA LYS A 233 -27.83 31.35 -12.48
C LYS A 233 -26.96 30.21 -11.96
N TRP A 234 -25.89 29.89 -12.70
CA TRP A 234 -24.97 28.78 -12.38
C TRP A 234 -25.64 27.39 -12.39
N ASN A 235 -26.66 27.17 -13.19
CA ASN A 235 -27.16 25.85 -13.48
C ASN A 235 -26.27 25.22 -14.57
N LEU A 236 -25.80 23.98 -14.34
CA LEU A 236 -25.02 23.26 -15.33
C LEU A 236 -25.89 22.83 -16.50
N LEU A 237 -25.58 23.30 -17.71
CA LEU A 237 -26.31 23.03 -18.93
C LEU A 237 -25.70 21.93 -19.78
N ALA A 238 -24.38 21.84 -19.76
CA ALA A 238 -23.61 20.86 -20.51
C ALA A 238 -22.20 20.69 -19.93
N GLN A 239 -21.62 19.55 -20.20
CA GLN A 239 -20.22 19.28 -19.93
C GLN A 239 -19.61 18.48 -21.07
N ARG A 240 -18.31 18.64 -21.27
CA ARG A 240 -17.53 17.89 -22.23
C ARG A 240 -16.10 17.79 -21.78
N GLN A 241 -15.48 16.63 -21.98
CA GLN A 241 -14.07 16.41 -21.64
C GLN A 241 -13.20 16.34 -22.88
N LEU A 242 -11.96 16.73 -22.74
CA LEU A 242 -10.88 16.55 -23.71
C LEU A 242 -9.59 16.19 -22.98
N PHE A 243 -8.68 15.48 -23.64
CA PHE A 243 -7.38 15.13 -23.09
C PHE A 243 -6.29 16.09 -23.57
N SER A 244 -5.58 16.73 -22.64
CA SER A 244 -4.45 17.60 -22.91
C SER A 244 -3.14 16.89 -22.62
N LYS A 245 -2.39 16.52 -23.68
CA LYS A 245 -1.04 16.01 -23.55
C LYS A 245 -0.09 17.21 -23.57
N ASN A 246 0.44 17.55 -22.40
CA ASN A 246 1.36 18.65 -22.20
C ASN A 246 2.54 18.15 -21.33
N ASP A 247 3.76 18.38 -21.81
CA ASP A 247 4.99 17.88 -21.17
C ASP A 247 5.43 18.75 -19.96
N ALA A 248 4.70 19.81 -19.63
CA ALA A 248 5.04 20.70 -18.51
C ALA A 248 5.04 19.97 -17.14
N GLU A 249 4.23 18.91 -17.00
CA GLU A 249 4.18 18.06 -15.80
C GLU A 249 5.09 16.83 -15.91
N ARG A 250 5.91 16.70 -16.95
CA ARG A 250 6.86 15.60 -17.13
C ARG A 250 8.27 16.03 -16.74
N CYS A 251 9.01 15.17 -16.08
CA CYS A 251 10.44 15.31 -15.87
C CYS A 251 11.12 14.12 -16.55
N GLN A 252 11.88 14.39 -17.61
CA GLN A 252 12.57 13.35 -18.38
C GLN A 252 13.89 12.99 -17.70
N LEU A 253 14.18 11.69 -17.64
CA LEU A 253 15.49 11.15 -17.31
C LEU A 253 16.19 10.66 -18.57
N THR A 254 17.49 10.60 -18.51
CA THR A 254 18.31 9.94 -19.53
C THR A 254 18.85 8.65 -18.92
N LEU A 255 18.51 7.52 -19.53
CA LEU A 255 19.01 6.20 -19.17
C LEU A 255 20.09 5.79 -20.18
N SER A 256 21.24 5.40 -19.70
CA SER A 256 22.33 4.90 -20.55
C SER A 256 23.03 3.70 -19.92
N THR A 257 23.38 2.74 -20.73
CA THR A 257 24.16 1.57 -20.33
C THR A 257 25.60 1.69 -20.81
N ASP A 258 26.55 1.06 -20.11
CA ASP A 258 27.96 1.08 -20.47
C ASP A 258 28.25 0.36 -21.78
N LYS A 259 27.31 -0.45 -22.30
CA LYS A 259 27.37 -1.15 -23.59
C LYS A 259 26.00 -1.19 -24.25
N ASP A 260 25.99 -1.33 -25.58
CA ASP A 260 24.75 -1.53 -26.37
C ASP A 260 24.30 -2.99 -26.40
N TYR A 261 25.20 -3.92 -26.06
CA TYR A 261 24.99 -5.36 -26.12
C TYR A 261 25.74 -6.09 -25.02
N TYR A 262 25.11 -7.03 -24.36
CA TYR A 262 25.66 -7.83 -23.28
C TYR A 262 25.61 -9.32 -23.58
N ARG A 263 26.53 -10.07 -23.00
CA ARG A 263 26.40 -11.53 -22.95
C ARG A 263 25.39 -11.93 -21.88
N THR A 264 24.85 -13.14 -22.03
CA THR A 264 24.05 -13.75 -20.97
C THR A 264 24.82 -13.76 -19.66
N THR A 265 24.15 -13.43 -18.56
CA THR A 265 24.71 -13.35 -17.18
C THR A 265 25.82 -12.29 -17.01
N GLU A 266 26.06 -11.44 -17.97
CA GLU A 266 27.03 -10.34 -17.85
C GLU A 266 26.50 -9.24 -16.94
N GLN A 267 27.38 -8.55 -16.23
CA GLN A 267 27.00 -7.41 -15.39
C GLN A 267 26.71 -6.19 -16.27
N VAL A 268 25.55 -5.60 -16.07
CA VAL A 268 25.09 -4.36 -16.71
C VAL A 268 25.27 -3.21 -15.75
N ARG A 269 25.88 -2.14 -16.22
CA ARG A 269 25.96 -0.87 -15.49
C ARG A 269 25.03 0.14 -16.16
N LEU A 270 24.01 0.56 -15.42
CA LEU A 270 23.04 1.56 -15.84
C LEU A 270 23.33 2.89 -15.16
N LYS A 271 23.41 3.96 -15.95
CA LYS A 271 23.53 5.33 -15.47
C LYS A 271 22.20 6.06 -15.66
N LEU A 272 21.78 6.79 -14.63
CA LEU A 272 20.60 7.64 -14.64
C LEU A 272 21.04 9.10 -14.55
N GLU A 273 20.60 9.93 -15.45
CA GLU A 273 20.84 11.37 -15.43
C GLU A 273 19.48 12.10 -15.46
N ALA A 274 19.35 13.10 -14.61
CA ALA A 274 18.13 13.88 -14.47
C ALA A 274 18.36 15.37 -14.84
N PRO A 275 18.64 15.67 -16.13
CA PRO A 275 19.05 17.01 -16.56
C PRO A 275 17.93 18.05 -16.40
N GLN A 276 16.70 17.61 -16.24
CA GLN A 276 15.54 18.51 -16.10
C GLN A 276 15.15 18.79 -14.65
N LEU A 277 15.80 18.17 -13.66
CA LEU A 277 15.56 18.52 -12.25
C LEU A 277 15.96 19.96 -11.98
N ARG A 278 15.09 20.69 -11.29
CA ARG A 278 15.32 22.08 -10.89
C ARG A 278 16.17 22.11 -9.62
N GLU A 279 16.79 23.26 -9.35
CA GLU A 279 17.56 23.44 -8.13
C GLU A 279 16.69 23.19 -6.87
N GLY A 280 17.12 22.29 -6.03
CA GLY A 280 16.40 21.87 -4.81
C GLY A 280 15.24 20.88 -5.02
N GLU A 281 14.90 20.55 -6.24
CA GLU A 281 13.91 19.52 -6.55
C GLU A 281 14.51 18.12 -6.38
N ARG A 282 13.76 17.19 -5.79
CA ARG A 282 14.17 15.80 -5.60
C ARG A 282 13.21 14.88 -6.33
N ALA A 283 13.71 13.76 -6.85
CA ALA A 283 12.93 12.73 -7.47
C ALA A 283 12.88 11.50 -6.56
N ASP A 284 11.68 11.00 -6.32
CA ASP A 284 11.44 9.68 -5.74
C ASP A 284 11.27 8.68 -6.88
N LEU A 285 12.19 7.74 -7.03
CA LEU A 285 12.30 6.84 -8.17
C LEU A 285 12.23 5.37 -7.76
N SER A 286 11.68 4.55 -8.65
CA SER A 286 11.78 3.09 -8.60
C SER A 286 12.14 2.52 -9.96
N ILE A 287 12.76 1.35 -9.98
CA ILE A 287 13.17 0.67 -11.21
C ILE A 287 12.77 -0.80 -11.19
N SER A 288 12.30 -1.27 -12.34
CA SER A 288 12.16 -2.69 -12.64
C SER A 288 12.98 -3.05 -13.88
N VAL A 289 13.63 -4.20 -13.85
CA VAL A 289 14.32 -4.78 -15.01
C VAL A 289 13.77 -6.18 -15.24
N THR A 290 13.19 -6.39 -16.42
CA THR A 290 12.57 -7.67 -16.79
C THR A 290 13.31 -8.32 -17.94
N GLY A 291 13.37 -9.65 -17.91
CA GLY A 291 14.01 -10.46 -18.94
C GLY A 291 13.14 -10.62 -20.22
N PRO A 292 13.69 -11.24 -21.26
CA PRO A 292 13.05 -11.37 -22.57
C PRO A 292 11.69 -12.09 -22.56
N ILE A 293 11.44 -12.93 -21.57
CA ILE A 293 10.19 -13.69 -21.46
C ILE A 293 9.02 -12.74 -21.15
N THR A 294 9.28 -11.67 -20.39
CA THR A 294 8.26 -10.71 -19.98
C THR A 294 8.12 -9.52 -20.91
N THR A 295 9.13 -9.21 -21.74
CA THR A 295 9.08 -8.05 -22.65
C THR A 295 8.03 -8.17 -23.76
N LYS A 296 7.62 -9.39 -24.13
CA LYS A 296 6.57 -9.64 -25.12
C LYS A 296 5.17 -9.61 -24.53
N GLY A 297 5.05 -9.56 -23.20
CA GLY A 297 3.80 -9.57 -22.48
C GLY A 297 3.04 -8.25 -22.50
N HIS A 298 2.01 -8.17 -21.67
CA HIS A 298 1.19 -6.97 -21.47
C HIS A 298 2.03 -5.85 -20.88
N ARG A 299 1.93 -4.63 -21.42
CA ARG A 299 2.57 -3.45 -20.84
C ARG A 299 1.68 -2.88 -19.74
N PRO A 300 2.15 -2.83 -18.50
CA PRO A 300 1.41 -2.16 -17.45
C PRO A 300 1.28 -0.66 -17.76
N SER A 301 0.23 -0.02 -17.24
CA SER A 301 0.05 1.43 -17.37
C SER A 301 1.19 2.17 -16.68
N SER A 302 1.78 3.16 -17.36
CA SER A 302 2.78 4.06 -16.78
C SER A 302 2.16 5.06 -15.81
N ILE A 303 2.99 5.65 -14.96
CA ILE A 303 2.56 6.72 -14.06
C ILE A 303 1.95 7.91 -14.83
N LEU A 304 2.47 8.21 -16.03
CA LEU A 304 1.94 9.27 -16.89
C LEU A 304 0.53 8.96 -17.35
N ALA A 305 0.33 7.79 -17.99
CA ALA A 305 -0.98 7.41 -18.51
C ALA A 305 -2.01 7.19 -17.39
N HIS A 306 -1.57 6.73 -16.21
CA HIS A 306 -2.47 6.57 -15.07
C HIS A 306 -2.85 7.92 -14.45
N LEU A 307 -1.89 8.72 -13.97
CA LEU A 307 -2.18 9.92 -13.19
C LEU A 307 -2.74 11.07 -14.04
N LEU A 308 -2.34 11.16 -15.32
CA LEU A 308 -2.83 12.22 -16.22
C LEU A 308 -4.11 11.84 -16.97
N LEU A 309 -4.43 10.56 -17.09
CA LEU A 309 -5.56 10.13 -17.91
C LEU A 309 -6.47 9.14 -17.19
N ALA A 310 -6.01 7.90 -16.93
CA ALA A 310 -6.89 6.82 -16.52
C ALA A 310 -7.62 7.07 -15.21
N SER A 311 -6.93 7.65 -14.20
CA SER A 311 -7.50 7.97 -12.90
C SER A 311 -8.56 9.08 -12.91
N ASP A 312 -8.63 9.88 -13.96
CA ASP A 312 -9.61 10.98 -14.11
C ASP A 312 -10.79 10.62 -15.03
N VAL A 313 -10.80 9.38 -15.57
CA VAL A 313 -11.83 8.88 -16.48
C VAL A 313 -12.70 7.85 -15.74
N LYS A 314 -14.02 8.05 -15.79
CA LYS A 314 -14.96 7.12 -15.20
C LYS A 314 -14.89 5.75 -15.87
N ASN A 315 -14.97 4.68 -15.08
CA ASN A 315 -14.92 3.28 -15.51
C ASN A 315 -13.59 2.83 -16.15
N GLY A 316 -12.51 3.60 -15.98
CA GLY A 316 -11.20 3.25 -16.50
C GLY A 316 -11.07 3.40 -18.01
N ILE A 317 -9.87 3.15 -18.51
CA ILE A 317 -9.54 3.15 -19.94
C ILE A 317 -8.80 1.86 -20.26
N VAL A 318 -9.27 1.14 -21.27
CA VAL A 318 -8.56 -0.01 -21.84
C VAL A 318 -7.34 0.51 -22.62
N ARG A 319 -6.16 -0.05 -22.38
CA ARG A 319 -4.87 0.39 -22.99
C ARG A 319 -4.58 1.87 -22.76
N PRO A 320 -4.43 2.33 -21.49
CA PRO A 320 -4.22 3.75 -21.19
C PRO A 320 -2.97 4.32 -21.85
N GLU A 321 -1.90 3.55 -22.04
CA GLU A 321 -0.68 3.96 -22.78
C GLU A 321 -1.01 4.40 -24.20
N TRP A 322 -1.75 3.55 -24.91
CA TRP A 322 -2.13 3.87 -26.29
C TRP A 322 -2.95 5.14 -26.35
N HIS A 323 -3.91 5.30 -25.44
CA HIS A 323 -4.76 6.50 -25.36
C HIS A 323 -3.97 7.76 -24.95
N TYR A 324 -2.99 7.61 -24.08
CA TYR A 324 -2.10 8.71 -23.71
C TYR A 324 -1.33 9.24 -24.92
N ASP A 325 -0.91 8.35 -25.82
CA ASP A 325 -0.18 8.70 -27.05
C ASP A 325 -1.08 9.19 -28.19
N HIS A 326 -2.40 8.95 -28.11
CA HIS A 326 -3.37 9.30 -29.14
C HIS A 326 -4.49 10.22 -28.59
N PRO A 327 -4.20 11.50 -28.33
CA PRO A 327 -5.15 12.44 -27.69
C PRO A 327 -6.48 12.58 -28.43
N GLU A 328 -6.49 12.57 -29.76
CA GLU A 328 -7.71 12.70 -30.56
C GLU A 328 -8.66 11.50 -30.41
N ALA A 329 -8.11 10.29 -30.38
CA ALA A 329 -8.88 9.09 -30.12
C ALA A 329 -9.42 9.08 -28.68
N THR A 330 -8.61 9.56 -27.74
CA THR A 330 -9.00 9.73 -26.34
C THR A 330 -10.12 10.73 -26.16
N ASP A 331 -10.06 11.86 -26.85
CA ASP A 331 -11.15 12.86 -26.86
C ASP A 331 -12.49 12.23 -27.28
N THR A 332 -12.48 11.35 -28.27
CA THR A 332 -13.69 10.63 -28.70
C THR A 332 -14.22 9.71 -27.62
N LEU A 333 -13.34 9.02 -26.91
CA LEU A 333 -13.70 8.10 -25.83
C LEU A 333 -14.31 8.83 -24.63
N ILE A 334 -13.70 9.95 -24.21
CA ILE A 334 -14.08 10.67 -22.99
C ILE A 334 -15.12 11.78 -23.24
N ALA A 335 -15.45 12.10 -24.49
CA ALA A 335 -16.31 13.25 -24.87
C ALA A 335 -17.64 13.32 -24.10
N ASN A 336 -18.23 12.17 -23.82
CA ASN A 336 -19.54 12.07 -23.15
C ASN A 336 -19.42 11.69 -21.67
N GLN A 337 -18.21 11.65 -21.12
CA GLN A 337 -18.01 11.38 -19.71
C GLN A 337 -18.12 12.64 -18.87
N ALA A 338 -18.39 12.44 -17.59
CA ALA A 338 -18.51 13.49 -16.61
C ALA A 338 -17.43 13.33 -15.55
N TRP A 339 -16.88 14.45 -15.09
CA TRP A 339 -16.10 14.45 -13.88
C TRP A 339 -17.03 14.33 -12.67
N GLU A 340 -16.82 13.35 -11.79
CA GLU A 340 -17.81 12.94 -10.77
C GLU A 340 -17.29 12.96 -9.33
N ARG A 341 -16.15 13.61 -9.05
CA ARG A 341 -15.59 13.62 -7.67
C ARG A 341 -16.50 14.36 -6.70
N TYR A 342 -17.07 15.46 -7.13
CA TYR A 342 -18.17 16.18 -6.49
C TYR A 342 -18.94 16.94 -7.55
N ASP A 343 -20.18 17.31 -7.24
CA ASP A 343 -21.02 18.07 -8.16
C ASP A 343 -20.59 19.54 -8.18
N ILE A 344 -19.82 19.92 -9.20
CA ILE A 344 -19.35 21.31 -9.37
C ILE A 344 -20.55 22.29 -9.51
N GLY A 345 -21.66 21.86 -10.10
CA GLY A 345 -22.88 22.66 -10.20
C GLY A 345 -23.47 23.00 -8.83
N GLU A 346 -23.51 22.05 -7.92
CA GLU A 346 -23.98 22.28 -6.56
C GLU A 346 -22.95 23.08 -5.73
N VAL A 347 -21.64 22.82 -5.92
CA VAL A 347 -20.56 23.61 -5.31
C VAL A 347 -20.64 25.07 -5.76
N ALA A 348 -20.88 25.32 -7.05
CA ALA A 348 -21.08 26.67 -7.60
C ALA A 348 -22.22 27.44 -6.89
N LYS A 349 -23.25 26.70 -6.47
CA LYS A 349 -24.39 27.22 -5.67
C LYS A 349 -24.10 27.31 -4.16
N GLY A 350 -22.91 26.91 -3.71
CA GLY A 350 -22.48 27.00 -2.31
C GLY A 350 -22.78 25.74 -1.47
N LYS A 351 -23.16 24.64 -2.09
CA LYS A 351 -23.34 23.35 -1.39
C LYS A 351 -22.02 22.57 -1.42
N LEU A 352 -21.24 22.69 -0.36
CA LEU A 352 -19.95 22.03 -0.24
C LEU A 352 -20.14 20.60 0.31
N ARG A 353 -19.38 19.66 -0.22
CA ARG A 353 -19.28 18.29 0.28
C ARG A 353 -18.25 18.24 1.40
N GLN A 354 -18.61 17.60 2.52
CA GLN A 354 -17.71 17.34 3.63
C GLN A 354 -17.18 15.90 3.53
N PRO A 355 -15.89 15.64 3.82
CA PRO A 355 -15.39 14.28 3.94
C PRO A 355 -15.97 13.62 5.19
N THR A 356 -16.25 12.33 5.13
CA THR A 356 -16.68 11.53 6.27
C THR A 356 -15.51 10.76 6.89
N LEU A 357 -14.47 10.51 6.11
CA LEU A 357 -13.23 9.89 6.52
C LEU A 357 -12.10 10.92 6.60
N THR A 358 -11.17 10.67 7.48
CA THR A 358 -9.91 11.42 7.60
C THR A 358 -8.75 10.52 7.18
N PRO A 359 -7.63 11.08 6.70
CA PRO A 359 -6.43 10.28 6.41
C PRO A 359 -6.00 9.45 7.62
N GLU A 360 -5.66 8.19 7.39
CA GLU A 360 -5.16 7.29 8.43
C GLU A 360 -3.71 7.67 8.78
N SER A 361 -3.53 8.57 9.75
CA SER A 361 -2.22 9.09 10.14
C SER A 361 -1.43 8.16 11.06
N SER A 362 -2.08 7.19 11.70
CA SER A 362 -1.45 6.17 12.56
C SER A 362 -2.41 5.01 12.79
N GLN A 363 -1.86 3.87 13.18
CA GLN A 363 -2.69 2.74 13.61
C GLN A 363 -3.38 3.05 14.92
N THR A 364 -4.69 2.79 14.97
CA THR A 364 -5.51 3.00 16.16
C THR A 364 -6.14 1.69 16.61
N LEU A 365 -6.29 1.49 17.91
CA LEU A 365 -7.04 0.41 18.49
C LEU A 365 -8.09 0.98 19.44
N SER A 366 -9.35 0.69 19.20
CA SER A 366 -10.46 1.24 19.96
C SER A 366 -11.36 0.15 20.50
N GLY A 367 -12.16 0.51 21.49
CA GLY A 367 -13.10 -0.42 22.08
C GLY A 367 -14.01 0.25 23.10
N LYS A 368 -14.68 -0.59 23.87
CA LYS A 368 -15.65 -0.16 24.87
C LYS A 368 -15.55 -0.97 26.15
N VAL A 369 -15.69 -0.28 27.28
CA VAL A 369 -15.77 -0.91 28.61
C VAL A 369 -17.16 -0.76 29.17
N ARG A 370 -17.74 -1.87 29.65
CA ARG A 370 -19.12 -1.93 30.19
C ARG A 370 -19.16 -2.68 31.52
N THR A 371 -20.21 -2.46 32.31
CA THR A 371 -20.50 -3.30 33.47
C THR A 371 -20.97 -4.69 33.03
N LEU A 372 -20.64 -5.74 33.78
CA LEU A 372 -20.95 -7.14 33.40
C LEU A 372 -22.44 -7.40 33.26
N ILE A 373 -23.26 -6.96 34.23
CA ILE A 373 -24.68 -7.34 34.31
C ILE A 373 -25.54 -6.38 33.49
N PHE A 374 -25.46 -5.08 33.77
CA PHE A 374 -26.34 -4.09 33.15
C PHE A 374 -25.82 -3.53 31.82
N LYS A 375 -24.63 -3.95 31.38
CA LYS A 375 -23.99 -3.48 30.14
C LYS A 375 -23.90 -1.94 30.02
N LYS A 376 -23.93 -1.22 31.17
CA LYS A 376 -23.78 0.23 31.19
C LYS A 376 -22.34 0.63 30.91
N PRO A 377 -22.10 1.75 30.20
CA PRO A 377 -20.76 2.24 29.97
C PRO A 377 -20.05 2.55 31.28
N VAL A 378 -18.76 2.23 31.36
CA VAL A 378 -17.90 2.55 32.50
C VAL A 378 -17.01 3.71 32.09
N LYS A 379 -17.25 4.89 32.65
CA LYS A 379 -16.42 6.07 32.43
C LYS A 379 -15.17 6.03 33.29
N LYS A 380 -14.08 6.62 32.78
CA LYS A 380 -12.78 6.69 33.48
C LYS A 380 -12.22 5.32 33.87
N ALA A 381 -12.63 4.25 33.15
CA ALA A 381 -11.95 2.98 33.29
C ALA A 381 -10.54 3.10 32.72
N VAL A 382 -9.57 2.59 33.44
CA VAL A 382 -8.18 2.51 33.00
C VAL A 382 -8.06 1.31 32.08
N VAL A 383 -7.64 1.52 30.82
CA VAL A 383 -7.36 0.46 29.87
C VAL A 383 -5.86 0.45 29.61
N THR A 384 -5.23 -0.67 29.88
CA THR A 384 -3.80 -0.90 29.67
C THR A 384 -3.62 -1.78 28.44
N LEU A 385 -2.69 -1.42 27.58
CA LEU A 385 -2.28 -2.16 26.41
C LEU A 385 -0.82 -2.56 26.54
N ILE A 386 -0.51 -3.84 26.32
CA ILE A 386 0.85 -4.38 26.38
C ILE A 386 1.07 -5.26 25.15
N SER A 387 2.20 -5.10 24.45
CA SER A 387 2.67 -6.07 23.47
C SER A 387 3.86 -6.83 24.03
N PRO A 388 3.70 -8.12 24.34
CA PRO A 388 4.80 -8.94 24.83
C PRO A 388 5.97 -9.07 23.82
N GLN A 389 5.65 -9.00 22.53
CA GLN A 389 6.62 -9.17 21.45
C GLN A 389 7.52 -7.93 21.25
N THR A 390 6.99 -6.73 21.47
CA THR A 390 7.70 -5.49 21.19
C THR A 390 8.03 -4.69 22.48
N GLY A 391 7.57 -5.15 23.63
CA GLY A 391 7.67 -4.42 24.90
C GLY A 391 6.84 -3.12 24.93
N ARG A 392 6.00 -2.88 23.95
CA ARG A 392 5.18 -1.67 23.85
C ARG A 392 4.13 -1.65 24.97
N PHE A 393 4.04 -0.54 25.65
CA PHE A 393 3.12 -0.32 26.75
C PHE A 393 2.40 1.01 26.55
N ALA A 394 1.07 1.03 26.75
CA ALA A 394 0.27 2.25 26.71
C ALA A 394 -0.91 2.15 27.68
N ILE A 395 -1.35 3.29 28.18
CA ILE A 395 -2.51 3.41 29.04
C ILE A 395 -3.43 4.50 28.49
N THR A 396 -4.74 4.27 28.53
CA THR A 396 -5.76 5.26 28.23
C THR A 396 -6.94 5.12 29.19
N ASN A 397 -7.79 6.15 29.24
CA ASN A 397 -9.01 6.12 30.02
C ASN A 397 -10.23 6.14 29.11
N THR A 398 -11.31 5.51 29.55
CA THR A 398 -12.57 5.58 28.83
C THR A 398 -13.28 6.92 29.04
N ASP A 399 -13.99 7.36 27.99
CA ASP A 399 -14.85 8.54 28.01
C ASP A 399 -16.18 8.29 28.76
N GLU A 400 -17.11 9.26 28.67
CA GLU A 400 -18.43 9.18 29.31
C GLU A 400 -19.31 8.05 28.71
N HIS A 401 -19.04 7.61 27.50
CA HIS A 401 -19.72 6.51 26.80
C HIS A 401 -19.02 5.17 27.00
N GLY A 402 -17.97 5.13 27.81
CA GLY A 402 -17.13 3.95 28.04
C GLY A 402 -16.26 3.57 26.85
N LEU A 403 -16.04 4.50 25.91
CA LEU A 403 -15.17 4.28 24.74
C LEU A 403 -13.74 4.63 25.09
N PHE A 404 -12.81 3.87 24.54
CA PHE A 404 -11.38 4.13 24.59
C PHE A 404 -10.75 4.04 23.21
N THR A 405 -9.64 4.74 23.03
CA THR A 405 -8.83 4.67 21.81
C THR A 405 -7.36 4.80 22.18
N PHE A 406 -6.55 3.90 21.64
CA PHE A 406 -5.12 4.02 21.54
C PHE A 406 -4.77 4.49 20.14
N THR A 407 -3.90 5.48 20.00
CA THR A 407 -3.39 6.00 18.74
C THR A 407 -1.88 5.80 18.68
N GLY A 408 -1.30 5.76 17.49
CA GLY A 408 0.14 5.62 17.30
C GLY A 408 0.67 4.24 17.74
N ILE A 409 -0.14 3.21 17.64
CA ILE A 409 0.28 1.83 17.99
C ILE A 409 0.85 1.06 16.79
N ASP A 410 1.33 1.79 15.78
CA ASP A 410 1.87 1.22 14.55
C ASP A 410 2.70 -0.03 14.83
N SER A 411 2.26 -1.15 14.29
CA SER A 411 2.84 -2.46 14.57
C SER A 411 2.90 -3.31 13.31
N PRO A 412 3.96 -4.09 13.14
CA PRO A 412 4.02 -5.07 12.06
C PRO A 412 2.89 -6.11 12.18
N GLU A 413 2.57 -6.73 11.05
CA GLU A 413 1.67 -7.88 11.01
C GLU A 413 2.05 -8.95 12.03
N ASN A 414 1.04 -9.69 12.52
CA ASN A 414 1.19 -10.72 13.55
C ASN A 414 1.68 -10.22 14.92
N THR A 415 1.66 -8.89 15.16
CA THR A 415 1.92 -8.34 16.49
C THR A 415 0.69 -8.51 17.36
N THR A 416 0.87 -9.16 18.50
CA THR A 416 -0.21 -9.39 19.47
C THR A 416 -0.15 -8.37 20.60
N PHE A 417 -1.30 -7.87 20.97
CA PHE A 417 -1.50 -7.02 22.15
C PHE A 417 -2.42 -7.69 23.16
N VAL A 418 -2.11 -7.51 24.43
CA VAL A 418 -2.98 -7.86 25.54
C VAL A 418 -3.53 -6.56 26.14
N LEU A 419 -4.85 -6.44 26.16
CA LEU A 419 -5.54 -5.32 26.78
C LEU A 419 -6.16 -5.78 28.08
N LYS A 420 -6.05 -4.96 29.12
CA LYS A 420 -6.70 -5.15 30.42
C LYS A 420 -7.44 -3.87 30.80
N ALA A 421 -8.67 -4.00 31.26
CA ALA A 421 -9.46 -2.89 31.76
C ALA A 421 -9.75 -3.04 33.26
N GLU A 422 -9.69 -1.94 33.99
CA GLU A 422 -10.10 -1.86 35.37
C GLU A 422 -10.77 -0.52 35.66
N THR A 423 -11.65 -0.44 36.65
CA THR A 423 -12.23 0.85 37.07
C THR A 423 -11.16 1.72 37.71
N GLU A 424 -11.39 3.03 37.86
CA GLU A 424 -10.52 3.97 38.56
C GLU A 424 -10.13 3.51 39.99
N LYS A 425 -10.96 2.64 40.58
CA LYS A 425 -10.74 2.04 41.93
C LYS A 425 -10.14 0.63 41.88
N GLY A 426 -9.66 0.17 40.71
CA GLY A 426 -9.03 -1.14 40.55
C GLY A 426 -10.01 -2.31 40.51
N ASN A 427 -11.32 -2.10 40.30
CA ASN A 427 -12.28 -3.21 40.20
C ASN A 427 -12.23 -3.81 38.79
N GLU A 428 -12.00 -5.11 38.70
CA GLU A 428 -11.89 -5.90 37.45
C GLU A 428 -13.22 -6.50 36.98
N ARG A 429 -14.33 -6.34 37.71
CA ARG A 429 -15.65 -6.88 37.34
C ARG A 429 -16.36 -6.05 36.26
N ILE A 430 -15.66 -5.84 35.16
CA ILE A 430 -16.14 -5.10 33.98
C ILE A 430 -15.82 -5.88 32.73
N GLU A 431 -16.53 -5.61 31.65
CA GLU A 431 -16.34 -6.24 30.35
C GLU A 431 -15.57 -5.31 29.43
N LEU A 432 -14.52 -5.84 28.82
CA LEU A 432 -13.73 -5.16 27.80
C LEU A 432 -14.12 -5.70 26.42
N GLN A 433 -14.56 -4.83 25.54
CA GLN A 433 -14.80 -5.12 24.13
C GLN A 433 -13.83 -4.31 23.28
N VAL A 434 -13.15 -4.96 22.37
CA VAL A 434 -12.24 -4.33 21.41
C VAL A 434 -12.87 -4.40 20.04
N LYS A 435 -12.80 -3.30 19.28
CA LYS A 435 -13.28 -3.25 17.91
C LYS A 435 -12.28 -3.99 17.01
N ASP A 436 -12.79 -4.94 16.23
CA ASP A 436 -11.98 -5.66 15.26
C ASP A 436 -11.45 -4.69 14.20
N GLN A 437 -10.18 -4.84 13.85
CA GLN A 437 -9.57 -4.16 12.73
C GLN A 437 -9.64 -5.08 11.50
N VAL A 438 -10.28 -4.58 10.48
CA VAL A 438 -10.41 -5.26 9.20
C VAL A 438 -9.84 -4.38 8.10
N PHE A 439 -9.47 -4.97 6.97
CA PHE A 439 -9.12 -4.18 5.79
C PHE A 439 -10.29 -3.29 5.40
N PRO A 440 -10.06 -2.02 5.05
CA PRO A 440 -11.10 -1.16 4.52
C PRO A 440 -11.78 -1.83 3.33
N GLU A 441 -13.10 -1.95 3.36
CA GLU A 441 -13.84 -2.56 2.26
C GLU A 441 -13.86 -1.61 1.07
N PHE A 442 -13.26 -2.05 -0.02
CA PHE A 442 -13.38 -1.38 -1.30
C PHE A 442 -14.41 -2.13 -2.14
N PRO A 443 -15.52 -1.48 -2.55
CA PRO A 443 -16.55 -2.17 -3.30
C PRO A 443 -15.98 -2.79 -4.57
N ALA A 444 -16.34 -4.05 -4.84
CA ALA A 444 -15.95 -4.73 -6.06
C ALA A 444 -16.41 -3.91 -7.28
N THR A 445 -15.47 -3.43 -8.06
CA THR A 445 -15.76 -2.85 -9.37
C THR A 445 -15.68 -3.99 -10.39
N ALA A 446 -16.80 -4.33 -11.02
CA ALA A 446 -16.77 -5.23 -12.16
C ALA A 446 -16.00 -4.51 -13.29
N HIS A 447 -14.77 -4.92 -13.52
CA HIS A 447 -14.04 -4.48 -14.71
C HIS A 447 -14.65 -5.14 -15.94
N LYS A 448 -15.21 -4.33 -16.79
CA LYS A 448 -15.52 -4.72 -18.15
C LYS A 448 -14.29 -4.46 -19.01
N ASP A 449 -13.33 -5.34 -18.93
CA ASP A 449 -12.32 -5.41 -19.99
C ASP A 449 -12.95 -6.15 -21.17
N ASP A 450 -13.18 -5.44 -22.25
CA ASP A 450 -13.82 -5.96 -23.46
C ASP A 450 -12.91 -6.82 -24.34
N GLU A 451 -11.66 -7.05 -23.98
CA GLU A 451 -10.82 -8.01 -24.69
C GLU A 451 -10.70 -9.30 -23.88
N PRO A 452 -11.21 -10.45 -24.42
CA PRO A 452 -10.91 -11.74 -23.84
C PRO A 452 -9.39 -11.91 -23.83
N TYR A 453 -8.82 -12.27 -22.69
CA TYR A 453 -7.45 -12.76 -22.60
C TYR A 453 -7.27 -13.84 -23.68
N LYS A 454 -6.72 -13.48 -24.80
CA LYS A 454 -6.06 -14.45 -25.65
C LYS A 454 -4.78 -14.77 -24.90
N ALA A 455 -4.78 -15.89 -24.18
CA ALA A 455 -3.53 -16.54 -23.87
C ALA A 455 -2.77 -16.49 -25.18
N HIS A 456 -1.79 -15.59 -25.31
CA HIS A 456 -0.84 -15.73 -26.38
C HIS A 456 -0.38 -17.17 -26.19
N GLU A 457 -0.72 -18.04 -27.15
CA GLU A 457 0.01 -19.26 -27.32
C GLU A 457 1.45 -18.76 -27.32
N HIS A 458 2.07 -18.77 -26.13
CA HIS A 458 3.49 -18.87 -26.10
C HIS A 458 3.69 -20.05 -27.03
N GLU A 459 4.30 -19.85 -28.19
CA GLU A 459 5.06 -20.95 -28.76
C GLU A 459 5.77 -21.46 -27.53
N ASP A 460 5.24 -22.57 -27.02
CA ASP A 460 5.84 -23.27 -25.90
C ASP A 460 7.27 -23.55 -26.39
N ILE A 461 8.16 -22.63 -25.99
CA ILE A 461 9.48 -23.09 -25.69
C ILE A 461 9.18 -23.95 -24.48
N SER A 462 8.83 -25.20 -24.72
CA SER A 462 8.45 -26.13 -23.70
C SER A 462 9.57 -26.08 -22.67
N LEU A 463 9.23 -26.18 -21.38
CA LEU A 463 10.23 -26.29 -20.34
C LEU A 463 11.27 -27.35 -20.74
N ASP A 464 10.85 -28.38 -21.48
CA ASP A 464 11.68 -29.42 -22.07
C ASP A 464 12.61 -28.90 -23.16
N SER A 465 12.19 -27.94 -24.00
CA SER A 465 13.07 -27.33 -25.02
C SER A 465 14.10 -26.37 -24.38
N LEU A 466 13.73 -25.69 -23.31
CA LEU A 466 14.66 -24.91 -22.50
C LEU A 466 15.60 -25.80 -21.69
N MET A 467 15.10 -26.89 -21.10
CA MET A 467 15.95 -27.90 -20.44
C MET A 467 16.91 -28.57 -21.42
N MET A 468 16.55 -28.78 -22.68
CA MET A 468 17.47 -29.30 -23.70
C MET A 468 18.58 -28.31 -24.08
N LEU A 469 18.33 -27.01 -24.01
CA LEU A 469 19.34 -25.94 -24.19
C LEU A 469 20.30 -25.80 -23.01
N TYR A 470 19.91 -26.25 -21.82
CA TYR A 470 20.68 -26.11 -20.57
C TYR A 470 21.22 -27.44 -20.01
N ASN A 471 21.36 -28.47 -20.81
CA ASN A 471 21.70 -29.83 -20.38
C ASN A 471 23.13 -30.01 -19.83
N ASP A 472 23.89 -28.96 -19.55
CA ASP A 472 25.24 -29.02 -18.96
C ASP A 472 25.33 -28.41 -17.52
N GLY A 473 24.23 -28.09 -16.89
CA GLY A 473 24.20 -27.52 -15.54
C GLY A 473 23.61 -28.48 -14.51
N ILE A 474 24.35 -28.79 -13.45
CA ILE A 474 23.81 -29.46 -12.26
C ILE A 474 22.88 -28.46 -11.54
N PHE A 475 21.58 -28.64 -11.68
CA PHE A 475 20.61 -27.93 -10.84
C PHE A 475 20.72 -28.50 -9.41
N LEU A 476 21.31 -27.72 -8.53
CA LEU A 476 21.15 -27.98 -7.10
C LEU A 476 19.72 -27.60 -6.73
N GLU A 477 18.94 -28.55 -6.26
CA GLU A 477 17.65 -28.27 -5.63
C GLU A 477 17.86 -27.18 -4.57
N SER A 478 16.97 -26.17 -4.59
CA SER A 478 16.98 -25.14 -3.57
C SER A 478 16.90 -25.80 -2.20
N VAL A 479 17.93 -25.67 -1.41
CA VAL A 479 17.90 -26.09 -0.01
C VAL A 479 16.98 -25.09 0.69
N GLU A 480 15.72 -25.48 0.85
CA GLU A 480 14.82 -24.78 1.75
C GLU A 480 15.42 -24.94 3.17
N VAL A 481 16.16 -23.92 3.59
CA VAL A 481 16.55 -23.82 4.99
C VAL A 481 15.26 -23.47 5.74
N LYS A 482 14.53 -24.50 6.13
CA LYS A 482 13.52 -24.37 7.18
C LYS A 482 14.29 -23.96 8.43
N GLY A 483 14.37 -22.66 8.64
CA GLY A 483 14.72 -22.14 9.95
C GLY A 483 13.71 -22.80 10.88
N ILE A 484 14.18 -23.68 11.75
CA ILE A 484 13.38 -24.16 12.87
C ILE A 484 13.00 -22.88 13.60
N LEU A 485 11.76 -22.41 13.39
CA LEU A 485 11.14 -21.45 14.27
C LEU A 485 11.25 -22.05 15.66
N ARG A 486 12.12 -21.48 16.49
CA ARG A 486 12.42 -21.95 17.85
C ARG A 486 11.21 -21.91 18.80
N ASN A 487 10.02 -21.71 18.29
CA ASN A 487 8.79 -21.67 19.06
C ASN A 487 7.72 -22.55 18.41
N SER A 488 7.77 -23.85 18.70
CA SER A 488 6.58 -24.72 18.61
C SER A 488 5.67 -24.50 19.82
N ALA A 489 5.37 -23.23 20.14
CA ALA A 489 4.35 -22.93 21.13
C ALA A 489 3.00 -23.18 20.47
N SER A 490 2.14 -23.97 21.14
CA SER A 490 0.74 -24.10 20.77
C SER A 490 0.14 -22.72 20.52
N GLU A 491 -0.70 -22.58 19.51
CA GLU A 491 -1.23 -21.28 18.98
C GLU A 491 -1.91 -20.37 20.01
N GLY A 492 -2.01 -20.76 21.27
CA GLY A 492 -2.73 -20.10 22.36
C GLY A 492 -1.91 -19.23 23.32
N ASP A 493 -0.59 -19.37 23.43
CA ASP A 493 0.12 -18.83 24.58
C ASP A 493 1.00 -17.61 24.31
N ALA A 494 0.58 -16.45 24.87
CA ALA A 494 1.27 -15.17 24.76
C ALA A 494 2.64 -15.14 25.45
N TYR A 495 2.81 -15.89 26.54
CA TYR A 495 4.07 -15.95 27.29
C TYR A 495 5.15 -16.68 26.50
N ALA A 496 4.82 -17.79 25.85
CA ALA A 496 5.77 -18.55 25.05
C ALA A 496 6.32 -17.77 23.84
N ARG A 497 5.52 -16.88 23.26
CA ARG A 497 5.93 -16.03 22.14
C ARG A 497 6.78 -14.82 22.55
N ALA A 498 6.68 -14.41 23.82
CA ALA A 498 7.41 -13.27 24.37
C ALA A 498 8.73 -13.68 25.03
N SER A 499 8.92 -14.99 25.27
CA SER A 499 10.11 -15.52 25.91
C SER A 499 11.30 -15.57 24.95
N ASP A 500 12.50 -15.41 25.48
CA ASP A 500 13.75 -15.61 24.74
C ASP A 500 14.01 -17.09 24.42
N PHE A 501 13.55 -17.98 25.31
CA PHE A 501 13.53 -19.41 25.12
C PHE A 501 12.23 -19.99 25.66
N SER A 502 11.67 -20.95 24.94
CA SER A 502 10.46 -21.67 25.35
C SER A 502 10.66 -23.16 25.09
N PHE A 503 10.40 -24.00 26.10
CA PHE A 503 10.49 -25.43 26.04
C PHE A 503 9.12 -26.02 26.36
N GLY A 504 8.46 -26.55 25.35
CA GLY A 504 7.17 -27.24 25.50
C GLY A 504 7.36 -28.68 25.99
N LEU A 505 6.25 -29.36 26.35
CA LEU A 505 6.22 -30.69 26.91
C LEU A 505 7.07 -31.70 26.11
N HIS A 506 6.90 -31.73 24.78
CA HIS A 506 7.64 -32.67 23.92
C HIS A 506 9.16 -32.45 23.98
N GLN A 507 9.61 -31.20 24.00
CA GLN A 507 11.04 -30.88 24.11
C GLN A 507 11.61 -31.21 25.47
N ILE A 508 10.83 -31.02 26.55
CA ILE A 508 11.21 -31.37 27.91
C ILE A 508 11.37 -32.90 28.03
N GLU A 509 10.45 -33.68 27.44
CA GLU A 509 10.50 -35.13 27.39
C GLU A 509 11.68 -35.63 26.55
N GLU A 510 11.96 -34.98 25.42
CA GLU A 510 13.11 -35.32 24.54
C GLU A 510 14.45 -35.06 25.23
N PHE A 511 14.55 -34.06 26.07
CA PHE A 511 15.77 -33.79 26.85
C PHE A 511 16.04 -34.83 27.92
N GLY A 512 15.03 -35.60 28.33
CA GLY A 512 15.17 -36.66 29.31
C GLY A 512 15.65 -36.17 30.68
N VAL A 513 15.37 -34.92 31.05
CA VAL A 513 15.75 -34.30 32.32
C VAL A 513 14.82 -34.71 33.45
N THR A 514 15.39 -34.95 34.64
CA THR A 514 14.63 -35.44 35.80
C THR A 514 14.23 -34.35 36.77
N CYS A 515 14.87 -33.19 36.72
CA CYS A 515 14.56 -32.03 37.56
C CYS A 515 14.77 -30.70 36.80
N LEU A 516 14.15 -29.63 37.30
CA LEU A 516 14.26 -28.27 36.75
C LEU A 516 15.70 -27.74 36.76
N HIS A 517 16.47 -28.08 37.78
CA HIS A 517 17.86 -27.67 37.85
C HIS A 517 18.69 -28.18 36.63
N GLU A 518 18.44 -29.42 36.20
CA GLU A 518 19.11 -30.01 35.05
C GLU A 518 18.69 -29.30 33.74
N LEU A 519 17.40 -29.00 33.59
CA LEU A 519 16.88 -28.24 32.43
C LEU A 519 17.50 -26.85 32.35
N LEU A 520 17.49 -26.13 33.45
CA LEU A 520 18.00 -24.74 33.51
C LEU A 520 19.49 -24.62 33.16
N ARG A 521 20.31 -25.60 33.59
CA ARG A 521 21.74 -25.65 33.24
C ARG A 521 22.00 -25.88 31.77
N ARG A 522 21.05 -26.43 30.99
CA ARG A 522 21.17 -26.61 29.54
C ARG A 522 20.80 -25.35 28.73
N ILE A 523 20.23 -24.34 29.37
CA ILE A 523 19.80 -23.11 28.71
C ILE A 523 21.00 -22.16 28.53
N PRO A 524 21.33 -21.76 27.32
CA PRO A 524 22.46 -20.87 27.08
C PRO A 524 22.31 -19.51 27.83
N GLY A 525 23.34 -19.17 28.60
CA GLY A 525 23.40 -17.92 29.37
C GLY A 525 22.79 -17.99 30.77
N ILE A 526 22.28 -19.13 31.20
CA ILE A 526 21.96 -19.39 32.61
C ILE A 526 23.13 -20.12 33.25
N PHE A 527 23.53 -19.71 34.47
CA PHE A 527 24.52 -20.37 35.27
C PHE A 527 24.06 -20.43 36.73
N GLN A 528 24.58 -21.41 37.49
CA GLN A 528 24.25 -21.57 38.89
C GLN A 528 25.44 -21.18 39.77
N HIS A 529 25.21 -20.37 40.80
CA HIS A 529 26.20 -20.02 41.82
C HIS A 529 25.49 -19.98 43.19
N ASP A 530 26.13 -20.54 44.19
CA ASP A 530 25.61 -20.68 45.55
C ASP A 530 24.15 -21.16 45.66
N GLY A 531 23.82 -22.16 44.82
CA GLY A 531 22.48 -22.73 44.80
C GLY A 531 21.44 -21.95 43.99
N GLN A 532 21.71 -20.70 43.61
CA GLN A 532 20.82 -19.84 42.86
C GLN A 532 21.19 -19.75 41.37
N PHE A 533 20.22 -19.43 40.52
CA PHE A 533 20.43 -19.26 39.07
C PHE A 533 20.55 -17.78 38.68
N TYR A 534 21.44 -17.50 37.75
CA TYR A 534 21.76 -16.16 37.25
C TYR A 534 21.79 -16.16 35.73
N LEU A 535 21.50 -14.98 35.14
CA LEU A 535 21.68 -14.75 33.71
C LEU A 535 23.03 -14.05 33.44
N ARG A 536 23.82 -14.57 32.50
CA ARG A 536 24.96 -13.84 31.94
C ARG A 536 24.45 -12.59 31.20
N ALA A 537 24.97 -11.43 31.52
CA ALA A 537 24.60 -10.15 30.95
C ALA A 537 23.28 -9.52 31.48
N SER A 538 22.91 -9.79 32.72
CA SER A 538 21.94 -8.92 33.37
C SER A 538 22.62 -7.56 33.62
N THR A 539 22.17 -6.50 32.92
CA THR A 539 22.60 -5.11 33.17
C THR A 539 21.81 -4.53 34.33
N SER A 540 21.85 -5.16 35.49
CA SER A 540 21.25 -4.59 36.68
C SER A 540 22.19 -3.52 37.25
N ILE A 541 21.71 -2.30 37.46
CA ILE A 541 22.42 -1.18 38.10
C ILE A 541 22.72 -1.52 39.60
N TYR A 542 22.11 -2.58 40.13
CA TYR A 542 22.18 -2.97 41.54
C TYR A 542 22.95 -4.25 41.86
N GLY A 543 23.73 -4.81 40.88
CA GLY A 543 24.51 -6.01 41.07
C GLY A 543 23.85 -7.27 40.49
N ASP A 544 24.56 -8.42 40.53
CA ASP A 544 24.08 -9.69 40.06
C ASP A 544 22.97 -10.25 40.99
N ASN A 545 21.72 -10.00 40.63
CA ASN A 545 20.58 -10.57 41.33
C ASN A 545 20.19 -11.93 40.68
N PRO A 546 19.75 -12.92 41.47
CA PRO A 546 19.30 -14.17 40.93
C PRO A 546 18.04 -14.05 40.06
N ILE A 547 17.85 -14.98 39.15
CA ILE A 547 16.65 -15.11 38.33
C ILE A 547 15.44 -15.32 39.24
N VAL A 548 14.33 -14.67 38.91
CA VAL A 548 13.05 -14.84 39.60
C VAL A 548 12.23 -15.92 38.89
N PHE A 549 11.62 -16.81 39.68
CA PHE A 549 10.75 -17.86 39.16
C PHE A 549 9.28 -17.43 39.21
N ALA A 550 8.52 -17.82 38.20
CA ALA A 550 7.07 -17.69 38.19
C ALA A 550 6.44 -19.06 37.94
N ILE A 551 5.45 -19.43 38.72
CA ILE A 551 4.71 -20.68 38.56
C ILE A 551 3.26 -20.33 38.24
N ASP A 552 2.78 -20.81 37.07
CA ASP A 552 1.43 -20.54 36.56
C ASP A 552 1.08 -19.03 36.61
N GLY A 553 2.05 -18.16 36.27
CA GLY A 553 1.91 -16.73 36.22
C GLY A 553 2.07 -15.99 37.59
N VAL A 554 2.37 -16.69 38.67
CA VAL A 554 2.59 -16.09 40.00
C VAL A 554 4.08 -16.04 40.28
N LEU A 555 4.63 -14.84 40.52
CA LEU A 555 6.03 -14.65 40.91
C LEU A 555 6.27 -15.24 42.32
N MET A 556 7.29 -16.12 42.38
CA MET A 556 7.77 -16.71 43.63
C MET A 556 8.76 -15.79 44.35
N ASP A 557 8.99 -16.01 45.63
CA ASP A 557 10.04 -15.34 46.37
C ASP A 557 11.42 -15.89 45.95
N ALA A 558 12.48 -15.09 46.14
CA ALA A 558 13.83 -15.38 45.67
C ALA A 558 14.45 -16.65 46.29
N ASP A 559 13.92 -17.13 47.40
CA ASP A 559 14.31 -18.33 48.10
C ASP A 559 13.43 -19.55 47.81
N TYR A 560 12.57 -19.46 46.82
CA TYR A 560 11.70 -20.60 46.46
C TYR A 560 12.51 -21.80 46.01
N ASP A 561 12.25 -22.95 46.65
CA ASP A 561 12.92 -24.22 46.38
C ASP A 561 12.31 -24.90 45.13
N LEU A 562 13.08 -24.95 44.04
CA LEU A 562 12.69 -25.57 42.78
C LEU A 562 12.46 -27.07 42.83
N ASP A 563 13.00 -27.76 43.84
CA ASP A 563 12.80 -29.22 44.05
C ASP A 563 11.35 -29.54 44.46
N ASN A 564 10.57 -28.53 44.85
CA ASN A 564 9.14 -28.69 45.07
C ASN A 564 8.32 -28.87 43.78
N ILE A 565 8.93 -28.66 42.60
CA ILE A 565 8.26 -28.84 41.31
C ILE A 565 8.75 -30.13 40.65
N GLN A 566 7.84 -31.08 40.49
CA GLN A 566 8.16 -32.32 39.81
C GLN A 566 8.10 -32.12 38.29
N MET A 567 9.12 -32.58 37.55
CA MET A 567 9.19 -32.42 36.09
C MET A 567 7.99 -33.02 35.35
N GLN A 568 7.42 -34.12 35.91
CA GLN A 568 6.21 -34.74 35.36
C GLN A 568 4.98 -33.82 35.36
N ASP A 569 4.96 -32.78 36.21
CA ASP A 569 3.87 -31.83 36.33
C ASP A 569 4.12 -30.57 35.49
N VAL A 570 5.31 -30.43 34.90
CA VAL A 570 5.68 -29.28 34.06
C VAL A 570 5.17 -29.51 32.62
N ALA A 571 4.42 -28.55 32.13
CA ALA A 571 3.95 -28.52 30.73
C ALA A 571 4.85 -27.67 29.84
N ARG A 572 5.41 -26.59 30.42
CA ARG A 572 6.27 -25.65 29.65
C ARG A 572 7.16 -24.86 30.58
N VAL A 573 8.34 -24.49 30.07
CA VAL A 573 9.27 -23.57 30.72
C VAL A 573 9.68 -22.49 29.75
N ASP A 574 9.39 -21.22 30.13
CA ASP A 574 9.70 -20.03 29.35
C ASP A 574 10.75 -19.19 30.08
N VAL A 575 11.76 -18.72 29.36
CA VAL A 575 12.85 -17.90 29.91
C VAL A 575 12.79 -16.51 29.32
N PHE A 576 12.71 -15.50 30.16
CA PHE A 576 12.69 -14.09 29.81
C PHE A 576 14.00 -13.45 30.26
N LYS A 577 14.77 -12.94 29.31
CA LYS A 577 16.01 -12.18 29.56
C LYS A 577 15.72 -10.69 29.65
N THR A 578 16.74 -9.91 29.92
CA THR A 578 16.67 -8.45 29.99
C THR A 578 15.99 -7.87 28.75
N GLY A 579 14.89 -7.16 28.91
CA GLY A 579 14.07 -6.60 27.83
C GLY A 579 12.73 -7.30 27.64
N SER A 580 12.65 -8.62 27.74
CA SER A 580 11.39 -9.38 27.71
C SER A 580 10.73 -9.49 29.08
N THR A 581 11.42 -9.06 30.13
CA THR A 581 10.95 -9.12 31.53
C THR A 581 9.96 -8.04 31.92
N VAL A 582 9.61 -7.13 31.03
CA VAL A 582 8.66 -6.01 31.29
C VAL A 582 7.29 -6.53 31.76
N LEU A 583 6.90 -7.72 31.33
CA LEU A 583 5.68 -8.41 31.78
C LEU A 583 5.61 -8.65 33.29
N TRP A 584 6.78 -8.71 33.94
CA TRP A 584 6.96 -9.07 35.33
C TRP A 584 7.28 -7.88 36.25
N GLY A 585 7.26 -6.66 35.66
CA GLY A 585 7.51 -5.41 36.38
C GLY A 585 8.93 -5.30 36.94
N ALA A 586 9.12 -4.45 37.93
CA ALA A 586 10.45 -4.20 38.55
C ALA A 586 11.11 -5.45 39.16
N ARG A 587 10.33 -6.43 39.59
CA ARG A 587 10.84 -7.71 40.14
C ARG A 587 11.45 -8.62 39.09
N GLY A 588 11.10 -8.45 37.80
CA GLY A 588 11.64 -9.23 36.70
C GLY A 588 13.00 -8.76 36.15
N GLY A 589 13.57 -7.68 36.69
CA GLY A 589 14.76 -7.01 36.11
C GLY A 589 16.03 -7.88 36.00
N SER A 590 16.16 -8.94 36.78
CA SER A 590 17.27 -9.90 36.74
C SER A 590 17.04 -11.10 35.81
N GLY A 591 15.89 -11.14 35.14
CA GLY A 591 15.43 -12.26 34.36
C GLY A 591 14.34 -13.07 35.07
N VAL A 592 13.48 -13.71 34.29
CA VAL A 592 12.37 -14.52 34.80
C VAL A 592 12.36 -15.88 34.10
N VAL A 593 12.19 -16.95 34.89
CA VAL A 593 11.85 -18.25 34.39
C VAL A 593 10.40 -18.55 34.77
N SER A 594 9.52 -18.62 33.76
CA SER A 594 8.12 -18.95 33.97
C SER A 594 7.87 -20.43 33.71
N ILE A 595 7.37 -21.11 34.71
CA ILE A 595 7.04 -22.53 34.69
C ILE A 595 5.52 -22.64 34.62
N THR A 596 5.02 -23.25 33.57
CA THR A 596 3.61 -23.59 33.44
C THR A 596 3.41 -25.06 33.75
N THR A 597 2.58 -25.33 34.73
CA THR A 597 2.25 -26.71 35.08
C THR A 597 1.16 -27.29 34.18
N LYS A 598 1.01 -28.62 34.11
CA LYS A 598 -0.08 -29.28 33.38
C LYS A 598 -1.45 -28.81 33.88
N ASN A 599 -1.59 -28.57 35.17
CA ASN A 599 -2.81 -28.03 35.75
C ASN A 599 -2.99 -26.51 35.42
N GLY A 600 -1.89 -25.78 35.34
CA GLY A 600 -1.88 -24.38 34.93
C GLY A 600 -2.27 -24.20 33.46
N VAL A 601 -1.91 -25.15 32.57
CA VAL A 601 -2.39 -25.13 31.17
C VAL A 601 -3.92 -25.20 31.12
N TYR A 602 -4.53 -26.10 31.88
CA TYR A 602 -6.00 -26.21 31.94
C TYR A 602 -6.66 -25.00 32.58
N ALA A 603 -6.01 -24.32 33.51
CA ALA A 603 -6.52 -23.11 34.13
C ALA A 603 -6.39 -21.88 33.22
N THR A 604 -5.35 -21.82 32.37
CA THR A 604 -5.13 -20.73 31.42
C THR A 604 -6.01 -20.85 30.17
N GLU A 605 -6.38 -22.03 29.75
CA GLU A 605 -7.24 -22.26 28.58
C GLU A 605 -8.73 -21.96 28.81
N GLN A 606 -9.21 -21.88 30.05
CA GLN A 606 -10.64 -21.82 30.34
C GLN A 606 -11.21 -20.50 30.87
N VAL A 607 -10.42 -19.46 31.12
CA VAL A 607 -11.00 -18.17 31.55
C VAL A 607 -10.34 -17.02 30.81
N GLU A 608 -10.81 -16.69 29.60
CA GLU A 608 -10.70 -15.31 29.14
C GLU A 608 -11.36 -14.42 30.19
N LYS A 609 -10.56 -13.74 31.00
CA LYS A 609 -11.07 -12.76 31.96
C LYS A 609 -11.87 -11.74 31.15
N VAL A 610 -13.12 -11.51 31.49
CA VAL A 610 -14.03 -10.62 30.75
C VAL A 610 -13.49 -9.18 30.63
N ASN A 611 -12.60 -8.79 31.55
CA ASN A 611 -11.91 -7.49 31.53
C ASN A 611 -10.56 -7.53 30.79
N GLN A 612 -10.22 -8.64 30.13
CA GLN A 612 -8.97 -8.80 29.41
C GLN A 612 -9.23 -9.36 28.02
N LYS A 613 -8.52 -8.84 27.01
CA LYS A 613 -8.60 -9.34 25.61
C LYS A 613 -7.22 -9.40 25.01
N LYS A 614 -6.98 -10.50 24.28
CA LYS A 614 -5.84 -10.66 23.39
C LYS A 614 -6.31 -10.30 21.99
N VAL A 615 -5.61 -9.39 21.30
CA VAL A 615 -5.96 -8.94 19.95
C VAL A 615 -4.71 -8.92 19.08
N THR A 616 -4.87 -9.28 17.83
CA THR A 616 -3.84 -9.13 16.79
C THR A 616 -4.41 -8.18 15.76
N PRO A 617 -4.15 -6.86 15.90
CA PRO A 617 -4.68 -5.87 14.98
C PRO A 617 -4.07 -6.03 13.58
N LEU A 618 -4.71 -5.41 12.59
CA LEU A 618 -4.21 -5.36 11.21
C LEU A 618 -2.91 -4.57 11.15
N GLY A 619 -1.78 -5.27 11.27
CA GLY A 619 -0.44 -4.69 11.21
C GLY A 619 0.02 -4.42 9.78
N PHE A 620 1.08 -3.63 9.66
CA PHE A 620 1.73 -3.37 8.38
C PHE A 620 2.74 -4.47 8.04
N GLN A 621 2.98 -4.66 6.76
CA GLN A 621 3.94 -5.64 6.25
C GLN A 621 5.36 -5.27 6.69
N ARG A 622 6.13 -6.27 7.12
CA ARG A 622 7.55 -6.08 7.45
C ARG A 622 8.36 -5.88 6.19
N ASP A 623 9.44 -5.08 6.28
CA ASP A 623 10.38 -4.95 5.19
C ASP A 623 11.04 -6.27 4.87
N MET A 624 11.20 -6.49 3.58
CA MET A 624 11.96 -7.59 3.03
C MET A 624 12.78 -7.06 1.85
N PRO A 625 14.09 -7.29 1.82
CA PRO A 625 14.89 -6.96 0.65
C PRO A 625 14.45 -7.79 -0.55
N PHE A 626 14.52 -7.20 -1.74
CA PHE A 626 14.26 -7.94 -2.96
C PHE A 626 15.20 -9.14 -3.06
N HIS A 627 14.62 -10.28 -3.36
CA HIS A 627 15.34 -11.50 -3.67
C HIS A 627 14.72 -12.16 -4.91
N HIS A 628 15.56 -12.75 -5.72
CA HIS A 628 15.09 -13.44 -6.90
C HIS A 628 14.26 -14.66 -6.50
N PRO A 629 13.08 -14.88 -7.12
CA PRO A 629 12.36 -16.14 -6.94
C PRO A 629 13.23 -17.31 -7.41
N SER A 630 13.04 -18.48 -6.79
CA SER A 630 13.67 -19.71 -7.25
C SER A 630 13.09 -20.10 -8.61
N GLY A 631 13.92 -20.20 -9.64
CA GLY A 631 13.51 -20.56 -10.99
C GLY A 631 13.98 -19.57 -12.05
N MET A 632 13.38 -19.64 -13.25
CA MET A 632 13.70 -18.69 -14.31
C MET A 632 13.38 -17.26 -13.92
N ARG A 633 14.40 -16.40 -13.97
CA ARG A 633 14.31 -15.01 -13.54
C ARG A 633 13.51 -14.20 -14.55
N LYS A 634 12.24 -13.93 -14.25
CA LYS A 634 11.43 -12.96 -15.01
C LYS A 634 11.85 -11.54 -14.67
N THR A 635 11.94 -11.23 -13.36
CA THR A 635 12.49 -9.97 -12.86
C THR A 635 13.98 -10.13 -12.57
N LEU A 636 14.81 -9.40 -13.30
CA LEU A 636 16.27 -9.40 -13.15
C LEU A 636 16.74 -8.46 -12.03
N TYR A 637 16.04 -7.34 -11.86
CA TYR A 637 16.33 -6.36 -10.83
C TYR A 637 15.08 -5.58 -10.44
N TRP A 638 14.94 -5.29 -9.18
CA TRP A 638 13.90 -4.45 -8.61
C TRP A 638 14.48 -3.57 -7.50
N ASN A 639 14.23 -2.28 -7.57
CA ASN A 639 14.55 -1.36 -6.50
C ASN A 639 13.43 -0.32 -6.35
N PRO A 640 12.68 -0.35 -5.24
CA PRO A 640 11.61 0.61 -5.01
C PRO A 640 12.12 2.01 -4.62
N ASN A 641 13.41 2.17 -4.30
CA ASN A 641 13.98 3.43 -3.84
C ASN A 641 15.39 3.63 -4.38
N ILE A 642 15.50 4.29 -5.52
CA ILE A 642 16.78 4.59 -6.16
C ILE A 642 17.42 5.78 -5.45
N THR A 643 18.58 5.55 -4.85
CA THR A 643 19.38 6.59 -4.16
C THR A 643 20.70 6.89 -4.86
N SER A 644 21.06 6.13 -5.90
CA SER A 644 22.31 6.28 -6.68
C SER A 644 21.98 6.58 -8.13
N ASP A 645 22.83 7.37 -8.78
CA ASP A 645 22.79 7.64 -10.21
C ASP A 645 23.35 6.50 -11.06
N THR A 646 23.97 5.50 -10.44
CA THR A 646 24.53 4.33 -11.10
C THR A 646 24.02 3.07 -10.42
N LEU A 647 23.48 2.15 -11.20
CA LEU A 647 22.94 0.88 -10.76
C LEU A 647 23.62 -0.27 -11.49
N GLU A 648 23.76 -1.40 -10.81
CA GLU A 648 24.36 -2.60 -11.37
C GLU A 648 23.40 -3.79 -11.19
N PHE A 649 23.22 -4.58 -12.24
CA PHE A 649 22.44 -5.81 -12.22
C PHE A 649 23.01 -6.83 -13.21
N VAL A 650 22.59 -8.08 -13.09
CA VAL A 650 23.03 -9.16 -13.96
C VAL A 650 22.05 -9.32 -15.11
N ALA A 651 22.56 -9.34 -16.34
CA ALA A 651 21.79 -9.57 -17.56
C ALA A 651 21.09 -10.94 -17.54
N SER A 652 20.08 -11.09 -18.38
CA SER A 652 19.31 -12.33 -18.49
C SER A 652 20.20 -13.53 -18.85
N GLU A 653 19.86 -14.68 -18.32
CA GLU A 653 20.40 -15.98 -18.72
C GLU A 653 19.91 -16.40 -20.13
N ILE A 654 18.81 -15.81 -20.58
CA ILE A 654 18.16 -16.09 -21.86
C ILE A 654 18.47 -14.96 -22.83
N PRO A 655 18.91 -15.25 -24.06
CA PRO A 655 19.11 -14.25 -25.09
C PRO A 655 17.81 -13.53 -25.46
N GLY A 656 17.89 -12.23 -25.71
CA GLY A 656 16.76 -11.40 -26.12
C GLY A 656 16.88 -9.96 -25.62
N GLU A 657 15.79 -9.24 -25.60
CA GLU A 657 15.72 -7.87 -25.11
C GLU A 657 15.25 -7.85 -23.64
N CYS A 658 16.05 -7.25 -22.78
CA CYS A 658 15.66 -6.92 -21.41
C CYS A 658 15.08 -5.51 -21.38
N ARG A 659 14.02 -5.32 -20.59
CA ARG A 659 13.35 -4.03 -20.47
C ARG A 659 13.62 -3.43 -19.11
N ILE A 660 14.09 -2.20 -19.10
CA ILE A 660 14.29 -1.36 -17.94
C ILE A 660 13.16 -0.34 -17.91
N ILE A 661 12.42 -0.24 -16.81
CA ILE A 661 11.40 0.78 -16.59
C ILE A 661 11.78 1.54 -15.32
N VAL A 662 11.84 2.87 -15.44
CA VAL A 662 12.01 3.78 -14.30
C VAL A 662 10.75 4.63 -14.18
N GLU A 663 10.14 4.58 -13.00
CA GLU A 663 8.96 5.36 -12.64
C GLU A 663 9.28 6.30 -11.49
N GLY A 664 8.61 7.44 -11.44
CA GLY A 664 8.85 8.35 -10.33
C GLY A 664 7.99 9.61 -10.31
N VAL A 665 8.12 10.31 -9.19
CA VAL A 665 7.50 11.61 -8.97
C VAL A 665 8.52 12.55 -8.35
N THR A 666 8.55 13.80 -8.81
CA THR A 666 9.41 14.80 -8.17
C THR A 666 8.70 15.46 -6.98
N SER A 667 9.47 16.06 -6.09
CA SER A 667 8.93 16.84 -4.96
C SER A 667 8.04 18.02 -5.38
N GLU A 668 8.04 18.37 -6.67
CA GLU A 668 7.19 19.41 -7.27
C GLU A 668 6.01 18.83 -8.06
N GLY A 669 5.78 17.52 -8.02
CA GLY A 669 4.65 16.87 -8.68
C GLY A 669 4.85 16.62 -10.17
N ARG A 670 6.09 16.72 -10.69
CA ARG A 670 6.37 16.30 -12.06
C ARG A 670 6.54 14.80 -12.13
N LEU A 671 6.00 14.18 -13.15
CA LEU A 671 5.96 12.73 -13.32
C LEU A 671 7.13 12.25 -14.17
N ILE A 672 7.65 11.08 -13.84
CA ILE A 672 8.79 10.46 -14.49
C ILE A 672 8.40 9.08 -14.97
N HIS A 673 8.59 8.82 -16.25
CA HIS A 673 8.49 7.49 -16.87
C HIS A 673 9.50 7.40 -17.99
N GLU A 674 10.43 6.46 -17.86
CA GLU A 674 11.41 6.17 -18.90
C GLU A 674 11.54 4.67 -19.10
N GLU A 675 11.64 4.27 -20.36
CA GLU A 675 11.86 2.88 -20.78
C GLU A 675 13.16 2.78 -21.58
N HIS A 676 13.97 1.80 -21.25
CA HIS A 676 15.19 1.50 -21.98
C HIS A 676 15.29 0.00 -22.27
N LEU A 677 15.67 -0.37 -23.50
CA LEU A 677 15.83 -1.75 -23.91
C LEU A 677 17.31 -2.09 -24.02
N VAL A 678 17.67 -3.23 -23.43
CA VAL A 678 19.03 -3.76 -23.42
C VAL A 678 19.05 -5.09 -24.16
N LYS A 679 19.96 -5.24 -25.14
CA LYS A 679 20.11 -6.47 -25.92
C LYS A 679 21.08 -7.43 -25.25
N VAL A 680 20.65 -8.68 -25.10
CA VAL A 680 21.44 -9.76 -24.49
C VAL A 680 21.54 -10.93 -25.44
N GLY A 681 22.70 -11.51 -25.60
CA GLY A 681 22.90 -12.68 -26.45
C GLY A 681 24.02 -13.60 -25.97
N SER A 682 24.06 -14.81 -26.52
CA SER A 682 25.08 -15.82 -26.18
C SER A 682 26.46 -15.49 -26.77
N THR A 683 26.51 -14.74 -27.86
CA THR A 683 27.75 -14.32 -28.54
C THR A 683 27.67 -12.84 -28.85
N LEU A 684 28.81 -12.13 -28.86
CA LEU A 684 28.85 -10.75 -29.35
C LEU A 684 28.49 -10.72 -30.83
N PRO A 685 27.72 -9.73 -31.32
CA PRO A 685 27.54 -9.51 -32.72
C PRO A 685 28.90 -9.25 -33.40
N GLU A 686 29.17 -9.89 -34.54
CA GLU A 686 30.40 -9.69 -35.33
C GLU A 686 30.55 -8.24 -35.82
#